data_c4d0432eee948aee27f7d2796eecede6
#
_entry.id   c4d0432eee948aee27f7d2796eecede6
#
_cell.length_a   1.000
_cell.length_b   1.000
_cell.length_c   1.000
_cell.angle_alpha   90.00
_cell.angle_beta   90.00
_cell.angle_gamma   90.00
#
_symmetry.space_group_name_H-M   'P 1'
#
loop_
_entity.id
_entity.type
_entity.pdbx_description
1 polymer ?
#
loop_
_entity_poly.entity_id
_entity_poly.type
_entity_poly.pdbx_seq_one_letter_code
_entity_poly.pdbx_strand_id
1 'polypeptide(L)'
;MVTNISKIVDTTPEVQKREFQDVSQANMQCGDTWYILESDWYHRFQQFIGLEDPDGMVCNPGPIDNSSLLDDHGDLKKGLLENDDFVFIPENTWKKLHSWYGIVKGQSPIARKVIPIGMFSQSFIVEAYPLELKIATVENQTRTISHKFSKSDSIKKIADFAREHFKISSDIKVQLLTEFKHDPLSESSTVADENLIDGQMILVQTKSDSTEWKLNGSDVDISEPSTSIVRSDINSCRYTPGLCGLSNLGNTCFMNSVLQCMSNCPPITKYFLEDQHLSELNTTNPLGMKGLVAKAFGELIKTMWSGDNNHTAPSNFKIQVSRFAPQFSGYQQHDAQELLTFLLDGLHEDLNRVKKKPYIELKDADGRPDEVVAKESWDNYLKRNNSVIVDYFHGLLKSHVTCPQCECVSTTFDPFCYLSLPLPPKKNSYIQIKYIPYDQNKREVIYKLCIARHSLIRDICVDFIALAKLHVNIDQLVVAKVVKSHIHSFFSMNDTLDDVTERDNLLYVYDLPVSHNSTDFNVIPVCTWEVSDGDSTFCKNELIDDPILVAFPLKELSYAEIFQIIIGQMSRHFNIPKNDSLEDENNLSLVSEYVSIYQVSVNLSTHEKLSPDTTYILNEKNKLLAIQIESSTKKEYHKEVTPLKQDATEQRYRLKHSLDECLDLFVTNEKLGSDDAWYCPRCKKFQQATKKFDLWSVPKVLIIHLKRFHYSRYRRDKIETLVEFPVHDLDISKIVINKSEQLKKYDLVGVCNHYGTLGGGHYTAYAKNDIDKNWYLFDDSSVRKATESEVVSSCAYVLMYIQQDD
;
A
#
# COMPACT_ATOMS: atom_id res chain seq x y z
N MET A 1 24.59 45.60 -14.70
CA MET A 1 24.51 45.97 -13.29
C MET A 1 24.34 44.67 -12.53
N VAL A 2 25.33 44.40 -11.78
CA VAL A 2 25.67 43.23 -11.00
C VAL A 2 24.64 43.08 -9.87
N THR A 3 23.81 42.02 -9.81
CA THR A 3 23.95 40.85 -8.96
C THR A 3 23.75 41.03 -7.47
N ASN A 4 22.84 40.34 -6.96
CA ASN A 4 22.91 39.79 -5.60
C ASN A 4 22.94 38.26 -5.69
N ILE A 5 24.11 37.67 -5.74
CA ILE A 5 24.35 36.29 -5.39
C ILE A 5 24.31 36.23 -3.86
N SER A 6 23.25 35.62 -3.33
CA SER A 6 23.11 35.32 -1.91
C SER A 6 24.31 34.48 -1.43
N LYS A 7 24.90 34.89 -0.31
CA LYS A 7 25.96 34.18 0.43
C LYS A 7 25.53 32.72 0.65
N ILE A 8 26.16 31.82 -0.06
CA ILE A 8 26.18 30.40 0.29
C ILE A 8 27.05 30.33 1.56
N VAL A 9 26.47 29.98 2.66
CA VAL A 9 27.18 29.74 3.90
C VAL A 9 27.98 28.43 3.71
N ASP A 10 29.30 28.55 3.75
CA ASP A 10 30.26 27.46 3.53
C ASP A 10 30.27 26.56 4.79
N THR A 11 29.21 25.73 4.99
CA THR A 11 29.16 24.75 6.08
C THR A 11 29.42 23.36 5.52
N THR A 12 30.41 22.66 6.11
CA THR A 12 30.71 21.27 5.71
C THR A 12 29.57 20.30 6.05
N PRO A 13 29.42 19.18 5.35
CA PRO A 13 28.38 18.20 5.62
C PRO A 13 28.36 17.73 7.10
N GLU A 14 29.52 17.61 7.75
CA GLU A 14 29.61 17.19 9.16
C GLU A 14 29.04 18.26 10.11
N VAL A 15 29.22 19.53 9.81
CA VAL A 15 28.63 20.63 10.59
C VAL A 15 27.11 20.64 10.37
N GLN A 16 26.66 20.48 9.13
CA GLN A 16 25.24 20.40 8.81
C GLN A 16 24.58 19.20 9.51
N LYS A 17 25.22 18.03 9.52
CA LYS A 17 24.74 16.83 10.23
C LYS A 17 24.48 17.12 11.71
N ARG A 18 25.45 17.68 12.41
CA ARG A 18 25.31 17.99 13.83
C ARG A 18 24.21 19.02 14.10
N GLU A 19 24.19 20.12 13.35
CA GLU A 19 23.16 21.15 13.52
C GLU A 19 21.77 20.69 13.14
N PHE A 20 21.66 19.78 12.17
CA PHE A 20 20.39 19.15 11.79
C PHE A 20 19.86 18.21 12.88
N GLN A 21 20.73 17.37 13.47
CA GLN A 21 20.35 16.48 14.56
C GLN A 21 19.86 17.23 15.80
N ASP A 22 20.44 18.41 16.09
CA ASP A 22 20.03 19.28 17.20
C ASP A 22 18.62 19.87 17.03
N VAL A 23 18.17 20.13 15.78
CA VAL A 23 16.90 20.81 15.52
C VAL A 23 15.81 19.88 14.97
N SER A 24 16.13 18.67 14.54
CA SER A 24 15.17 17.72 13.92
C SER A 24 14.26 17.02 14.94
N GLN A 25 14.70 16.93 16.21
CA GLN A 25 13.93 16.29 17.28
C GLN A 25 12.96 17.29 17.94
N ALA A 26 11.88 17.65 17.27
CA ALA A 26 10.85 18.50 17.86
C ALA A 26 9.58 17.68 18.15
N ASN A 27 9.04 17.82 19.38
CA ASN A 27 7.72 17.29 19.70
C ASN A 27 6.65 18.21 19.12
N MET A 28 5.64 17.60 18.47
CA MET A 28 4.49 18.32 17.92
C MET A 28 3.62 18.91 19.06
N GLN A 29 3.26 20.20 18.93
CA GLN A 29 2.29 20.86 19.78
C GLN A 29 1.17 21.48 18.94
N CYS A 30 -0.02 21.55 19.47
CA CYS A 30 -1.16 22.14 18.76
C CYS A 30 -0.87 23.58 18.34
N GLY A 31 -1.09 23.88 17.07
CA GLY A 31 -0.86 25.19 16.49
C GLY A 31 0.56 25.44 15.96
N ASP A 32 1.51 24.55 16.20
CA ASP A 32 2.84 24.62 15.60
C ASP A 32 2.78 24.67 14.09
N THR A 33 3.81 25.28 13.48
CA THR A 33 3.96 25.30 12.03
C THR A 33 5.01 24.30 11.61
N TRP A 34 4.64 23.40 10.71
CA TRP A 34 5.51 22.42 10.06
C TRP A 34 5.52 22.67 8.55
N TYR A 35 6.55 22.21 7.87
CA TYR A 35 6.73 22.41 6.44
C TYR A 35 6.79 21.09 5.71
N ILE A 36 6.30 21.10 4.46
CA ILE A 36 6.34 19.98 3.55
C ILE A 36 7.58 20.09 2.67
N LEU A 37 8.34 19.00 2.56
CA LEU A 37 9.45 18.82 1.63
C LEU A 37 9.21 17.57 0.78
N GLU A 38 9.64 17.63 -0.46
CA GLU A 38 9.68 16.46 -1.33
C GLU A 38 10.63 15.38 -0.79
N SER A 39 10.16 14.13 -0.77
CA SER A 39 10.90 13.01 -0.16
C SER A 39 12.24 12.75 -0.84
N ASP A 40 12.30 12.76 -2.17
CA ASP A 40 13.55 12.50 -2.90
C ASP A 40 14.61 13.58 -2.62
N TRP A 41 14.20 14.86 -2.50
CA TRP A 41 15.11 15.92 -2.11
C TRP A 41 15.62 15.71 -0.68
N TYR A 42 14.73 15.32 0.23
CA TYR A 42 15.06 15.09 1.64
C TYR A 42 16.00 13.91 1.82
N HIS A 43 15.78 12.80 1.10
CA HIS A 43 16.68 11.64 1.09
C HIS A 43 18.08 12.01 0.54
N ARG A 44 18.15 12.74 -0.59
CA ARG A 44 19.44 13.23 -1.11
C ARG A 44 20.19 14.10 -0.10
N PHE A 45 19.46 14.94 0.66
CA PHE A 45 20.04 15.73 1.73
C PHE A 45 20.59 14.84 2.86
N GLN A 46 19.83 13.84 3.32
CA GLN A 46 20.26 12.91 4.39
C GLN A 46 21.48 12.08 3.98
N GLN A 47 21.52 11.63 2.74
CA GLN A 47 22.69 10.96 2.14
C GLN A 47 23.89 11.92 2.07
N PHE A 48 23.69 13.16 1.67
CA PHE A 48 24.76 14.16 1.57
C PHE A 48 25.42 14.47 2.91
N ILE A 49 24.65 14.53 3.98
CA ILE A 49 25.20 14.74 5.33
C ILE A 49 25.59 13.44 6.05
N GLY A 50 25.42 12.27 5.40
CA GLY A 50 25.80 10.95 5.93
C GLY A 50 24.94 10.48 7.10
N LEU A 51 23.62 10.72 7.05
CA LEU A 51 22.61 10.14 7.94
C LEU A 51 21.98 8.89 7.35
N GLU A 52 21.97 8.76 6.04
CA GLU A 52 21.55 7.58 5.30
C GLU A 52 22.70 7.06 4.45
N ASP A 53 22.72 5.75 4.23
CA ASP A 53 23.68 5.14 3.32
C ASP A 53 23.37 5.58 1.88
N PRO A 54 24.38 6.02 1.12
CA PRO A 54 24.15 6.52 -0.21
C PRO A 54 23.84 5.39 -1.20
N ASP A 55 22.72 5.51 -1.91
CA ASP A 55 22.35 4.62 -3.04
C ASP A 55 23.18 4.89 -4.31
N GLY A 56 24.25 5.68 -4.20
CA GLY A 56 25.07 6.07 -5.33
C GLY A 56 26.08 7.19 -4.99
N MET A 57 26.38 8.03 -5.96
CA MET A 57 27.31 9.16 -5.79
C MET A 57 26.65 10.24 -4.92
N VAL A 58 27.27 10.56 -3.77
CA VAL A 58 26.80 11.59 -2.87
C VAL A 58 27.01 12.97 -3.51
N CYS A 59 25.93 13.61 -3.91
CA CYS A 59 25.94 14.95 -4.48
C CYS A 59 25.21 15.94 -3.57
N ASN A 60 25.62 17.21 -3.63
CA ASN A 60 24.89 18.28 -2.96
C ASN A 60 23.43 18.29 -3.46
N PRO A 61 22.41 18.30 -2.56
CA PRO A 61 21.00 18.19 -2.96
C PRO A 61 20.50 19.38 -3.78
N GLY A 62 21.23 20.51 -3.78
CA GLY A 62 20.81 21.73 -4.44
C GLY A 62 19.68 22.46 -3.71
N PRO A 63 19.09 23.51 -4.31
CA PRO A 63 17.96 24.22 -3.73
C PRO A 63 16.77 23.31 -3.49
N ILE A 64 15.99 23.58 -2.43
CA ILE A 64 14.77 22.84 -2.12
C ILE A 64 13.80 22.97 -3.30
N ASP A 65 13.36 21.86 -3.85
CA ASP A 65 12.43 21.79 -4.98
C ASP A 65 11.22 20.93 -4.64
N ASN A 66 10.05 21.54 -4.55
CA ASN A 66 8.77 20.90 -4.29
C ASN A 66 7.89 20.87 -5.55
N SER A 67 8.44 21.06 -6.76
CA SER A 67 7.67 21.12 -8.01
C SER A 67 6.84 19.88 -8.27
N SER A 68 7.37 18.71 -7.92
CA SER A 68 6.69 17.42 -8.06
C SER A 68 5.41 17.33 -7.24
N LEU A 69 5.34 18.05 -6.11
CA LEU A 69 4.22 18.03 -5.16
C LEU A 69 3.10 18.98 -5.52
N LEU A 70 3.35 19.98 -6.38
CA LEU A 70 2.40 21.06 -6.66
C LEU A 70 1.63 20.81 -7.96
N ASP A 71 0.36 21.22 -7.96
CA ASP A 71 -0.48 21.27 -9.17
C ASP A 71 -0.25 22.58 -9.97
N ASP A 72 -0.97 22.73 -11.10
CA ASP A 72 -0.86 23.90 -11.99
C ASP A 72 -1.28 25.22 -11.31
N HIS A 73 -1.96 25.15 -10.18
CA HIS A 73 -2.40 26.31 -9.38
C HIS A 73 -1.43 26.63 -8.24
N GLY A 74 -0.40 25.80 -8.03
CA GLY A 74 0.58 25.95 -6.94
C GLY A 74 0.09 25.38 -5.60
N ASP A 75 -0.98 24.59 -5.60
CA ASP A 75 -1.50 23.87 -4.46
C ASP A 75 -0.89 22.45 -4.37
N LEU A 76 -0.87 21.88 -3.16
CA LEU A 76 -0.44 20.50 -2.95
C LEU A 76 -1.38 19.54 -3.70
N LYS A 77 -0.83 18.70 -4.58
CA LYS A 77 -1.59 17.68 -5.31
C LYS A 77 -2.36 16.79 -4.34
N LYS A 78 -3.57 16.39 -4.70
CA LYS A 78 -4.36 15.43 -3.91
C LYS A 78 -3.81 14.02 -4.08
N GLY A 79 -3.81 13.24 -2.99
CA GLY A 79 -3.42 11.82 -3.02
C GLY A 79 -1.94 11.53 -2.82
N LEU A 80 -1.13 12.52 -2.47
CA LEU A 80 0.27 12.32 -2.09
C LEU A 80 0.37 11.60 -0.73
N LEU A 81 1.37 10.74 -0.59
CA LEU A 81 1.62 9.93 0.60
C LEU A 81 2.78 10.50 1.42
N GLU A 82 2.58 10.59 2.73
CA GLU A 82 3.63 10.95 3.68
C GLU A 82 4.70 9.85 3.71
N ASN A 83 5.97 10.25 3.77
CA ASN A 83 7.19 9.45 3.70
C ASN A 83 7.51 8.83 2.32
N ASP A 84 6.55 8.73 1.40
CA ASP A 84 6.79 8.27 0.03
C ASP A 84 7.00 9.49 -0.91
N ASP A 85 6.02 10.39 -0.97
CA ASP A 85 6.10 11.58 -1.84
C ASP A 85 6.67 12.79 -1.12
N PHE A 86 6.34 12.98 0.16
CA PHE A 86 6.78 14.12 0.96
C PHE A 86 7.00 13.78 2.43
N VAL A 87 7.77 14.63 3.12
CA VAL A 87 7.99 14.56 4.56
C VAL A 87 7.59 15.85 5.25
N PHE A 88 7.17 15.73 6.52
CA PHE A 88 6.96 16.88 7.38
C PHE A 88 8.20 17.20 8.20
N ILE A 89 8.59 18.46 8.22
CA ILE A 89 9.70 18.95 9.04
C ILE A 89 9.30 20.12 9.94
N PRO A 90 9.83 20.19 11.17
CA PRO A 90 9.59 21.30 12.08
C PRO A 90 10.08 22.65 11.52
N GLU A 91 9.47 23.75 11.97
CA GLU A 91 9.83 25.10 11.51
C GLU A 91 11.31 25.41 11.69
N ASN A 92 11.92 24.99 12.80
CA ASN A 92 13.34 25.23 13.07
C ASN A 92 14.24 24.49 12.08
N THR A 93 13.89 23.26 11.75
CA THR A 93 14.60 22.45 10.74
C THR A 93 14.44 23.08 9.37
N TRP A 94 13.22 23.48 9.00
CA TRP A 94 12.97 24.20 7.75
C TRP A 94 13.83 25.48 7.63
N LYS A 95 13.88 26.32 8.66
CA LYS A 95 14.67 27.55 8.67
C LYS A 95 16.16 27.27 8.42
N LYS A 96 16.69 26.18 8.99
CA LYS A 96 18.07 25.75 8.76
C LYS A 96 18.30 25.29 7.33
N LEU A 97 17.48 24.36 6.83
CA LEU A 97 17.59 23.85 5.46
C LEU A 97 17.45 24.98 4.44
N HIS A 98 16.47 25.86 4.64
CA HIS A 98 16.26 27.02 3.78
C HIS A 98 17.46 27.99 3.82
N SER A 99 18.14 28.15 4.97
CA SER A 99 19.32 29.01 5.08
C SER A 99 20.54 28.43 4.35
N TRP A 100 20.66 27.08 4.26
CA TRP A 100 21.77 26.41 3.59
C TRP A 100 21.57 26.27 2.08
N TYR A 101 20.37 25.92 1.65
CA TYR A 101 20.10 25.51 0.27
C TYR A 101 19.18 26.50 -0.49
N GLY A 102 18.41 27.32 0.22
CA GLY A 102 17.35 28.12 -0.38
C GLY A 102 16.22 27.28 -0.94
N ILE A 103 15.32 27.91 -1.68
CA ILE A 103 14.22 27.28 -2.42
C ILE A 103 14.31 27.68 -3.90
N VAL A 104 13.85 26.79 -4.80
CA VAL A 104 13.81 27.06 -6.23
C VAL A 104 13.03 28.34 -6.51
N LYS A 105 13.55 29.18 -7.41
CA LYS A 105 12.98 30.50 -7.73
C LYS A 105 11.55 30.37 -8.24
N GLY A 106 10.63 31.06 -7.59
CA GLY A 106 9.21 31.07 -7.93
C GLY A 106 8.33 30.13 -7.08
N GLN A 107 8.94 29.30 -6.24
CA GLN A 107 8.20 28.50 -5.26
C GLN A 107 8.07 29.21 -3.91
N SER A 108 6.96 28.94 -3.23
CA SER A 108 6.73 29.38 -1.85
C SER A 108 6.82 28.17 -0.90
N PRO A 109 7.28 28.39 0.34
CA PRO A 109 7.28 27.31 1.35
C PRO A 109 5.87 26.78 1.61
N ILE A 110 5.73 25.46 1.70
CA ILE A 110 4.44 24.82 1.97
C ILE A 110 4.31 24.63 3.49
N ALA A 111 3.77 25.64 4.17
CA ALA A 111 3.56 25.62 5.62
C ALA A 111 2.23 24.94 5.98
N ARG A 112 2.21 24.17 7.07
CA ARG A 112 1.03 23.44 7.58
C ARG A 112 0.95 23.56 9.10
N LYS A 113 -0.26 23.46 9.64
CA LYS A 113 -0.51 23.53 11.08
C LYS A 113 -0.58 22.14 11.71
N VAL A 114 -0.10 22.05 12.94
CA VAL A 114 -0.30 20.87 13.79
C VAL A 114 -1.67 20.97 14.43
N ILE A 115 -2.46 19.92 14.29
CA ILE A 115 -3.82 19.81 14.85
C ILE A 115 -3.90 18.61 15.82
N PRO A 116 -4.77 18.68 16.85
CA PRO A 116 -4.99 17.55 17.74
C PRO A 116 -5.80 16.44 17.04
N ILE A 117 -5.53 15.17 17.40
CA ILE A 117 -6.32 14.01 16.99
C ILE A 117 -7.15 13.54 18.20
N GLY A 118 -8.49 13.51 18.04
CA GLY A 118 -9.42 12.90 18.99
C GLY A 118 -9.71 13.74 20.23
N MET A 119 -10.86 13.49 20.84
CA MET A 119 -11.34 14.22 22.02
C MET A 119 -10.60 13.90 23.33
N PHE A 120 -9.85 12.81 23.41
CA PHE A 120 -9.28 12.29 24.66
C PHE A 120 -7.79 11.91 24.57
N SER A 121 -7.16 11.98 23.40
CA SER A 121 -5.74 11.66 23.26
C SER A 121 -4.92 12.93 23.02
N GLN A 122 -3.76 13.04 23.69
CA GLN A 122 -2.77 14.11 23.42
C GLN A 122 -1.94 13.80 22.16
N SER A 123 -2.57 13.23 21.14
CA SER A 123 -1.91 12.94 19.87
C SER A 123 -2.11 14.08 18.89
N PHE A 124 -1.06 14.41 18.13
CA PHE A 124 -1.05 15.52 17.19
C PHE A 124 -0.62 15.04 15.80
N ILE A 125 -1.16 15.65 14.74
CA ILE A 125 -0.73 15.45 13.35
C ILE A 125 -0.53 16.79 12.67
N VAL A 126 0.29 16.79 11.62
CA VAL A 126 0.38 17.94 10.70
C VAL A 126 -0.73 17.84 9.65
N GLU A 127 -1.52 18.91 9.52
CA GLU A 127 -2.63 18.96 8.57
C GLU A 127 -2.13 19.22 7.15
N ALA A 128 -1.89 18.16 6.36
CA ALA A 128 -1.43 18.29 4.97
C ALA A 128 -2.41 19.07 4.09
N TYR A 129 -3.71 18.82 4.26
CA TYR A 129 -4.81 19.35 3.45
C TYR A 129 -5.80 20.14 4.32
N PRO A 130 -5.70 21.49 4.40
CA PRO A 130 -6.72 22.32 5.02
C PRO A 130 -8.07 22.19 4.31
N LEU A 131 -9.17 22.35 5.04
CA LEU A 131 -10.52 22.22 4.50
C LEU A 131 -10.85 23.38 3.57
N GLU A 132 -11.37 23.12 2.39
CA GLU A 132 -11.92 24.12 1.50
C GLU A 132 -13.41 24.31 1.82
N LEU A 133 -13.76 25.44 2.44
CA LEU A 133 -15.14 25.76 2.76
C LEU A 133 -15.73 26.71 1.72
N LYS A 134 -16.99 26.49 1.35
CA LYS A 134 -17.77 27.39 0.49
C LYS A 134 -18.55 28.35 1.37
N ILE A 135 -18.39 29.65 1.14
CA ILE A 135 -19.02 30.67 1.95
C ILE A 135 -19.99 31.47 1.07
N ALA A 136 -21.22 31.63 1.50
CA ALA A 136 -22.26 32.39 0.82
C ALA A 136 -23.09 33.19 1.83
N THR A 137 -23.77 34.22 1.38
CA THR A 137 -24.76 34.93 2.21
C THR A 137 -26.10 34.20 2.15
N VAL A 138 -26.88 34.23 3.24
CA VAL A 138 -28.25 33.66 3.26
C VAL A 138 -29.12 34.25 2.16
N GLU A 139 -28.92 35.51 1.82
CA GLU A 139 -29.68 36.25 0.80
C GLU A 139 -29.31 35.86 -0.64
N ASN A 140 -28.08 35.41 -0.86
CA ASN A 140 -27.58 35.02 -2.20
C ASN A 140 -26.66 33.80 -2.13
N GLN A 141 -27.25 32.62 -2.12
CA GLN A 141 -26.55 31.35 -2.04
C GLN A 141 -25.89 30.94 -3.38
N THR A 142 -26.24 31.59 -4.48
CA THR A 142 -25.63 31.31 -5.80
C THR A 142 -24.26 31.95 -5.95
N ARG A 143 -23.92 32.95 -5.14
CA ARG A 143 -22.61 33.62 -5.12
C ARG A 143 -21.77 33.00 -3.98
N THR A 144 -21.12 31.90 -4.28
CA THR A 144 -20.23 31.22 -3.34
C THR A 144 -18.77 31.62 -3.53
N ILE A 145 -18.01 31.59 -2.44
CA ILE A 145 -16.57 31.81 -2.42
C ILE A 145 -15.96 30.62 -1.71
N SER A 146 -14.97 30.01 -2.35
CA SER A 146 -14.18 28.94 -1.72
C SER A 146 -12.94 29.53 -1.05
N HIS A 147 -12.66 29.07 0.18
CA HIS A 147 -11.42 29.42 0.88
C HIS A 147 -10.97 28.26 1.79
N LYS A 148 -9.65 28.10 1.94
CA LYS A 148 -9.06 27.03 2.73
C LYS A 148 -8.85 27.46 4.19
N PHE A 149 -9.41 26.68 5.12
CA PHE A 149 -9.24 26.87 6.56
C PHE A 149 -8.64 25.62 7.22
N SER A 150 -7.73 25.84 8.17
CA SER A 150 -7.24 24.76 9.01
C SER A 150 -8.32 24.32 9.99
N LYS A 151 -8.34 23.04 10.35
CA LYS A 151 -9.20 22.53 11.43
C LYS A 151 -8.93 23.20 12.77
N SER A 152 -7.74 23.76 12.99
CA SER A 152 -7.39 24.55 14.17
C SER A 152 -7.85 26.03 14.10
N ASP A 153 -8.32 26.49 12.94
CA ASP A 153 -8.81 27.85 12.81
C ASP A 153 -10.11 28.06 13.60
N SER A 154 -10.27 29.22 14.23
CA SER A 154 -11.51 29.57 14.93
C SER A 154 -12.64 29.91 13.97
N ILE A 155 -13.87 29.62 14.34
CA ILE A 155 -15.06 30.06 13.57
C ILE A 155 -15.08 31.58 13.40
N LYS A 156 -14.54 32.33 14.37
CA LYS A 156 -14.34 33.78 14.26
C LYS A 156 -13.50 34.16 13.04
N LYS A 157 -12.44 33.40 12.71
CA LYS A 157 -11.60 33.64 11.53
C LYS A 157 -12.39 33.51 10.24
N ILE A 158 -13.32 32.56 10.17
CA ILE A 158 -14.25 32.41 9.02
C ILE A 158 -15.18 33.60 8.94
N ALA A 159 -15.70 34.07 10.07
CA ALA A 159 -16.57 35.24 10.13
C ALA A 159 -15.83 36.51 9.70
N ASP A 160 -14.59 36.71 10.14
CA ASP A 160 -13.75 37.85 9.78
C ASP A 160 -13.43 37.84 8.26
N PHE A 161 -13.08 36.65 7.71
CA PHE A 161 -12.89 36.47 6.26
C PHE A 161 -14.17 36.79 5.47
N ALA A 162 -15.32 36.30 5.95
CA ALA A 162 -16.61 36.60 5.32
C ALA A 162 -16.93 38.10 5.35
N ARG A 163 -16.65 38.80 6.48
CA ARG A 163 -16.81 40.27 6.62
C ARG A 163 -15.98 41.02 5.59
N GLU A 164 -14.71 40.67 5.48
CA GLU A 164 -13.79 41.34 4.53
C GLU A 164 -14.24 41.12 3.09
N HIS A 165 -14.57 39.88 2.73
CA HIS A 165 -14.90 39.53 1.35
C HIS A 165 -16.25 40.10 0.90
N PHE A 166 -17.29 39.98 1.73
CA PHE A 166 -18.64 40.48 1.43
C PHE A 166 -18.79 42.00 1.78
N LYS A 167 -17.72 42.64 2.26
CA LYS A 167 -17.67 44.06 2.65
C LYS A 167 -18.77 44.43 3.67
N ILE A 168 -18.94 43.57 4.66
CA ILE A 168 -19.90 43.76 5.75
C ILE A 168 -19.29 44.73 6.77
N SER A 169 -20.03 45.83 7.09
CA SER A 169 -19.55 46.81 8.08
C SER A 169 -19.36 46.18 9.47
N SER A 170 -18.38 46.69 10.23
CA SER A 170 -18.07 46.26 11.59
C SER A 170 -19.24 46.37 12.55
N ASP A 171 -20.18 47.25 12.28
CA ASP A 171 -21.38 47.53 13.12
C ASP A 171 -22.47 46.48 12.95
N ILE A 172 -22.35 45.63 11.91
CA ILE A 172 -23.32 44.57 11.60
C ILE A 172 -22.90 43.28 12.28
N LYS A 173 -23.81 42.68 13.07
CA LYS A 173 -23.58 41.36 13.65
C LYS A 173 -23.66 40.29 12.56
N VAL A 174 -22.71 39.40 12.55
CA VAL A 174 -22.61 38.25 11.62
C VAL A 174 -22.79 36.98 12.41
N GLN A 175 -23.58 36.07 11.87
CA GLN A 175 -23.80 34.73 12.40
C GLN A 175 -23.55 33.75 11.26
N LEU A 176 -22.81 32.67 11.56
CA LEU A 176 -22.53 31.62 10.61
C LEU A 176 -23.42 30.43 10.87
N LEU A 177 -24.02 29.90 9.81
CA LEU A 177 -24.88 28.73 9.82
C LEU A 177 -24.31 27.69 8.85
N THR A 178 -24.61 26.43 9.07
CA THR A 178 -24.38 25.40 8.07
C THR A 178 -25.68 25.05 7.36
N GLU A 179 -25.60 24.51 6.15
CA GLU A 179 -26.78 24.05 5.40
C GLU A 179 -27.56 22.91 6.09
N PHE A 180 -26.95 22.26 7.09
CA PHE A 180 -27.52 21.11 7.81
C PHE A 180 -27.90 21.39 9.27
N LYS A 181 -27.55 22.55 9.80
CA LYS A 181 -27.83 22.95 11.19
C LYS A 181 -28.42 24.33 11.22
N HIS A 182 -29.60 24.47 11.84
CA HIS A 182 -30.22 25.77 12.06
C HIS A 182 -29.62 26.54 13.25
N ASP A 183 -28.81 25.85 14.07
CA ASP A 183 -28.12 26.48 15.19
C ASP A 183 -26.84 27.18 14.70
N PRO A 184 -26.59 28.41 15.18
CA PRO A 184 -25.41 29.15 14.80
C PRO A 184 -24.13 28.52 15.30
N LEU A 185 -23.06 28.59 14.48
CA LEU A 185 -21.73 28.20 14.86
C LEU A 185 -21.18 29.12 15.97
N SER A 186 -20.54 28.55 16.98
CA SER A 186 -19.93 29.32 18.04
C SER A 186 -18.64 29.98 17.62
N GLU A 187 -18.51 31.31 17.73
CA GLU A 187 -17.28 32.05 17.40
C GLU A 187 -16.06 31.59 18.22
N SER A 188 -16.28 31.04 19.42
CA SER A 188 -15.22 30.55 20.30
C SER A 188 -14.75 29.13 19.96
N SER A 189 -15.48 28.41 19.11
CA SER A 189 -15.15 27.05 18.65
C SER A 189 -14.17 27.11 17.49
N THR A 190 -13.46 25.99 17.29
CA THR A 190 -12.63 25.78 16.09
C THR A 190 -13.42 25.11 14.96
N VAL A 191 -12.87 25.10 13.74
CA VAL A 191 -13.40 24.33 12.60
C VAL A 191 -13.54 22.85 12.95
N ALA A 192 -12.59 22.30 13.74
CA ALA A 192 -12.64 20.95 14.23
C ALA A 192 -13.78 20.72 15.24
N ASP A 193 -14.00 21.63 16.19
CA ASP A 193 -15.06 21.52 17.22
C ASP A 193 -16.45 21.51 16.59
N GLU A 194 -16.65 22.29 15.55
CA GLU A 194 -17.92 22.39 14.81
C GLU A 194 -18.05 21.26 13.75
N ASN A 195 -17.01 20.41 13.59
CA ASN A 195 -16.97 19.30 12.65
C ASN A 195 -17.28 19.69 11.21
N LEU A 196 -16.74 20.82 10.77
CA LEU A 196 -16.90 21.24 9.37
C LEU A 196 -16.09 20.33 8.44
N ILE A 197 -16.62 20.07 7.25
CA ILE A 197 -16.03 19.16 6.26
C ILE A 197 -15.67 19.91 4.96
N ASP A 198 -14.77 19.28 4.20
CA ASP A 198 -14.34 19.82 2.90
C ASP A 198 -15.53 19.98 1.94
N GLY A 199 -15.57 21.12 1.25
CA GLY A 199 -16.65 21.48 0.33
C GLY A 199 -17.95 21.94 1.00
N GLN A 200 -18.03 21.94 2.33
CA GLN A 200 -19.23 22.34 3.06
C GLN A 200 -19.56 23.82 2.86
N MET A 201 -20.86 24.12 2.72
CA MET A 201 -21.35 25.50 2.60
C MET A 201 -21.60 26.10 3.98
N ILE A 202 -21.02 27.28 4.21
CA ILE A 202 -21.24 28.14 5.36
C ILE A 202 -22.09 29.32 4.93
N LEU A 203 -23.24 29.50 5.56
CA LEU A 203 -24.16 30.60 5.28
C LEU A 203 -23.93 31.75 6.26
N VAL A 204 -23.69 32.89 5.72
CA VAL A 204 -23.46 34.15 6.47
C VAL A 204 -24.78 34.89 6.60
N GLN A 205 -25.28 34.99 7.81
CA GLN A 205 -26.46 35.77 8.14
C GLN A 205 -26.03 37.08 8.79
N THR A 206 -26.62 38.19 8.35
CA THR A 206 -26.31 39.54 8.87
C THR A 206 -27.50 40.15 9.60
N LYS A 207 -27.23 40.92 10.68
CA LYS A 207 -28.27 41.61 11.47
C LYS A 207 -27.86 43.06 11.74
N SER A 208 -28.73 44.00 11.41
CA SER A 208 -28.68 45.40 11.92
C SER A 208 -29.48 45.51 13.21
N ASP A 209 -29.04 46.33 14.16
CA ASP A 209 -29.47 46.35 15.58
C ASP A 209 -30.98 46.52 15.90
N SER A 210 -31.88 46.49 14.90
CA SER A 210 -33.30 46.76 15.08
C SER A 210 -34.29 45.61 14.79
N THR A 211 -33.82 44.43 14.44
CA THR A 211 -34.73 43.33 14.05
C THR A 211 -34.34 42.00 14.67
N GLU A 212 -35.34 41.14 14.99
CA GLU A 212 -35.08 39.76 15.37
C GLU A 212 -34.49 38.95 14.21
N TRP A 213 -33.79 37.84 14.54
CA TRP A 213 -33.23 36.96 13.51
C TRP A 213 -34.37 36.39 12.67
N LYS A 214 -34.52 36.85 11.42
CA LYS A 214 -35.52 36.29 10.50
C LYS A 214 -35.00 35.02 9.90
N LEU A 215 -35.57 33.89 10.29
CA LEU A 215 -35.59 32.68 9.48
C LEU A 215 -36.59 32.96 8.31
N ASN A 216 -36.08 33.39 7.18
CA ASN A 216 -36.86 33.39 5.93
C ASN A 216 -36.79 32.00 5.33
N GLY A 217 -37.43 31.02 5.94
CA GLY A 217 -37.91 29.82 5.29
C GLY A 217 -39.40 30.07 5.03
N SER A 218 -39.84 30.08 3.80
CA SER A 218 -41.26 29.89 3.44
C SER A 218 -41.83 28.78 4.28
N ASP A 219 -42.98 29.04 4.88
CA ASP A 219 -43.82 28.06 5.57
C ASP A 219 -43.94 26.78 4.75
N VAL A 220 -43.09 25.84 5.00
CA VAL A 220 -43.38 24.44 4.79
C VAL A 220 -43.72 23.90 6.16
N ASP A 221 -44.99 23.81 6.40
CA ASP A 221 -45.59 23.11 7.52
C ASP A 221 -44.95 21.69 7.60
N ILE A 222 -43.96 21.57 8.46
CA ILE A 222 -43.44 20.25 8.85
C ILE A 222 -44.33 19.80 10.00
N SER A 223 -45.56 19.43 9.65
CA SER A 223 -46.35 18.51 10.46
C SER A 223 -45.57 17.20 10.49
N GLU A 224 -45.33 16.67 11.69
CA GLU A 224 -44.73 15.35 11.94
C GLU A 224 -45.25 14.35 10.90
N PRO A 225 -44.35 13.58 10.24
CA PRO A 225 -44.86 12.54 9.35
C PRO A 225 -45.47 11.44 10.21
N SER A 226 -46.80 11.49 10.29
CA SER A 226 -47.62 10.41 10.80
C SER A 226 -47.26 9.12 10.04
N THR A 227 -46.88 8.12 10.81
CA THR A 227 -46.72 6.73 10.47
C THR A 227 -47.86 6.22 9.61
N SER A 228 -47.60 6.09 8.31
CA SER A 228 -48.21 5.08 7.43
C SER A 228 -47.53 5.12 6.06
N ILE A 229 -46.41 4.41 5.92
CA ILE A 229 -45.93 4.06 4.59
C ILE A 229 -46.83 2.89 4.12
N VAL A 230 -47.93 3.30 3.52
CA VAL A 230 -48.67 2.48 2.59
C VAL A 230 -47.71 2.06 1.49
N ARG A 231 -47.69 0.79 1.12
CA ARG A 231 -47.14 0.27 -0.12
C ARG A 231 -47.58 1.15 -1.27
N SER A 232 -46.85 2.20 -1.58
CA SER A 232 -47.03 3.00 -2.79
C SER A 232 -46.32 2.34 -3.95
N ASP A 233 -47.07 2.18 -5.01
CA ASP A 233 -46.72 1.57 -6.26
C ASP A 233 -45.32 1.85 -6.74
N ILE A 234 -44.64 0.78 -7.10
CA ILE A 234 -43.27 0.74 -7.72
C ILE A 234 -43.21 1.62 -9.00
N ASN A 235 -44.29 2.10 -9.48
CA ASN A 235 -44.39 2.87 -10.73
C ASN A 235 -44.15 4.39 -10.59
N SER A 236 -43.81 4.91 -9.40
CA SER A 236 -43.52 6.33 -9.21
C SER A 236 -42.06 6.67 -8.98
N CYS A 237 -41.19 5.69 -8.75
CA CYS A 237 -39.75 5.93 -8.52
C CYS A 237 -39.03 6.30 -9.83
N ARG A 238 -38.22 7.35 -9.80
CA ARG A 238 -37.41 7.82 -10.94
C ARG A 238 -36.27 6.85 -11.31
N TYR A 239 -35.74 6.17 -10.33
CA TYR A 239 -34.62 5.19 -10.44
C TYR A 239 -35.00 3.89 -9.70
N THR A 240 -34.36 2.79 -10.04
CA THR A 240 -34.51 1.53 -9.29
C THR A 240 -33.97 1.67 -7.89
N PRO A 241 -34.74 1.41 -6.81
CA PRO A 241 -34.27 1.46 -5.45
C PRO A 241 -33.04 0.57 -5.23
N GLY A 242 -32.06 1.06 -4.46
CA GLY A 242 -30.81 0.38 -4.20
C GLY A 242 -29.74 0.55 -5.30
N LEU A 243 -30.07 1.17 -6.44
CA LEU A 243 -29.12 1.51 -7.51
C LEU A 243 -28.67 2.98 -7.43
N CYS A 244 -28.31 3.41 -6.25
CA CYS A 244 -27.83 4.75 -5.97
C CYS A 244 -26.31 4.73 -5.72
N GLY A 245 -25.52 5.45 -6.53
CA GLY A 245 -24.09 5.60 -6.34
C GLY A 245 -23.74 6.45 -5.11
N LEU A 246 -22.50 6.41 -4.67
CA LEU A 246 -21.99 7.21 -3.55
C LEU A 246 -20.87 8.13 -4.01
N SER A 247 -21.02 9.44 -3.77
CA SER A 247 -19.98 10.41 -4.13
C SER A 247 -18.68 10.14 -3.37
N ASN A 248 -17.54 10.22 -4.06
CA ASN A 248 -16.24 10.15 -3.41
C ASN A 248 -15.93 11.48 -2.72
N LEU A 249 -15.83 11.47 -1.41
CA LEU A 249 -15.58 12.65 -0.57
C LEU A 249 -14.07 12.93 -0.36
N GLY A 250 -13.22 12.38 -1.23
CA GLY A 250 -11.76 12.43 -1.14
C GLY A 250 -11.21 11.10 -0.60
N ASN A 251 -10.77 10.23 -1.52
CA ASN A 251 -10.26 8.87 -1.25
C ASN A 251 -11.20 7.97 -0.42
N THR A 252 -12.53 8.20 -0.47
CA THR A 252 -13.52 7.42 0.29
C THR A 252 -14.06 6.21 -0.47
N CYS A 253 -13.43 5.78 -1.56
CA CYS A 253 -13.84 4.59 -2.31
C CYS A 253 -13.89 3.32 -1.44
N PHE A 254 -12.97 3.17 -0.46
CA PHE A 254 -12.99 2.07 0.50
C PHE A 254 -14.28 2.06 1.35
N MET A 255 -14.76 3.23 1.75
CA MET A 255 -16.01 3.38 2.49
C MET A 255 -17.22 3.12 1.59
N ASN A 256 -17.22 3.69 0.39
CA ASN A 256 -18.32 3.56 -0.57
C ASN A 256 -18.54 2.10 -0.96
N SER A 257 -17.47 1.34 -1.22
CA SER A 257 -17.57 -0.08 -1.58
C SER A 257 -18.15 -0.94 -0.45
N VAL A 258 -17.75 -0.69 0.80
CA VAL A 258 -18.32 -1.37 1.98
C VAL A 258 -19.79 -1.02 2.14
N LEU A 259 -20.15 0.27 2.05
CA LEU A 259 -21.54 0.71 2.17
C LEU A 259 -22.45 0.14 1.10
N GLN A 260 -21.95 -0.03 -0.14
CA GLN A 260 -22.71 -0.67 -1.22
C GLN A 260 -22.94 -2.16 -0.95
N CYS A 261 -21.94 -2.89 -0.46
CA CYS A 261 -22.12 -4.30 -0.06
C CYS A 261 -23.14 -4.43 1.09
N MET A 262 -23.02 -3.59 2.11
CA MET A 262 -23.93 -3.59 3.27
C MET A 262 -25.36 -3.16 2.88
N SER A 263 -25.49 -2.17 1.98
CA SER A 263 -26.77 -1.68 1.49
C SER A 263 -27.53 -2.72 0.66
N ASN A 264 -26.83 -3.65 0.00
CA ASN A 264 -27.41 -4.73 -0.78
C ASN A 264 -27.41 -6.07 -0.03
N CYS A 265 -27.31 -6.05 1.30
CA CYS A 265 -27.49 -7.20 2.17
C CYS A 265 -28.95 -7.22 2.69
N PRO A 266 -29.86 -8.05 2.14
CA PRO A 266 -31.29 -7.93 2.35
C PRO A 266 -31.74 -7.88 3.82
N PRO A 267 -31.22 -8.71 4.75
CA PRO A 267 -31.66 -8.66 6.14
C PRO A 267 -31.37 -7.30 6.81
N ILE A 268 -30.21 -6.72 6.51
CA ILE A 268 -29.81 -5.44 7.08
C ILE A 268 -30.58 -4.30 6.43
N THR A 269 -30.68 -4.31 5.11
CA THR A 269 -31.42 -3.30 4.35
C THR A 269 -32.87 -3.21 4.83
N LYS A 270 -33.55 -4.35 4.94
CA LYS A 270 -34.93 -4.43 5.42
C LYS A 270 -35.06 -3.88 6.85
N TYR A 271 -34.18 -4.27 7.76
CA TYR A 271 -34.17 -3.82 9.16
C TYR A 271 -34.10 -2.29 9.27
N PHE A 272 -33.23 -1.64 8.48
CA PHE A 272 -33.09 -0.18 8.48
C PHE A 272 -34.22 0.56 7.74
N LEU A 273 -34.73 0.00 6.64
CA LEU A 273 -35.86 0.57 5.91
C LEU A 273 -37.17 0.52 6.71
N GLU A 274 -37.36 -0.50 7.54
CA GLU A 274 -38.52 -0.65 8.44
C GLU A 274 -38.36 0.12 9.76
N ASP A 275 -37.34 0.94 9.93
CA ASP A 275 -37.07 1.74 11.14
C ASP A 275 -36.92 0.93 12.44
N GLN A 276 -36.71 -0.39 12.36
CA GLN A 276 -36.54 -1.23 13.55
C GLN A 276 -35.40 -0.77 14.44
N HIS A 277 -34.30 -0.25 13.83
CA HIS A 277 -33.16 0.30 14.52
C HIS A 277 -33.50 1.42 15.51
N LEU A 278 -34.49 2.26 15.21
CA LEU A 278 -34.86 3.40 16.06
C LEU A 278 -35.36 2.94 17.43
N SER A 279 -36.03 1.79 17.49
CA SER A 279 -36.55 1.22 18.73
C SER A 279 -35.46 0.52 19.56
N GLU A 280 -34.38 0.11 18.93
CA GLU A 280 -33.28 -0.65 19.55
C GLU A 280 -32.05 0.21 19.90
N LEU A 281 -32.07 1.53 19.64
CA LEU A 281 -30.96 2.43 19.93
C LEU A 281 -30.52 2.37 21.40
N ASN A 282 -29.21 2.19 21.61
CA ASN A 282 -28.57 2.19 22.90
C ASN A 282 -27.66 3.42 23.05
N THR A 283 -28.26 4.55 23.42
CA THR A 283 -27.53 5.82 23.56
C THR A 283 -26.71 5.94 24.87
N THR A 284 -26.88 5.00 25.78
CA THR A 284 -26.26 5.01 27.12
C THR A 284 -25.07 4.05 27.24
N ASN A 285 -24.84 3.24 26.22
CA ASN A 285 -23.72 2.30 26.20
C ASN A 285 -22.39 3.07 26.13
N PRO A 286 -21.48 2.90 27.10
CA PRO A 286 -20.19 3.60 27.08
C PRO A 286 -19.25 3.14 25.95
N LEU A 287 -19.48 1.95 25.41
CA LEU A 287 -18.72 1.41 24.25
C LEU A 287 -19.36 1.79 22.92
N GLY A 288 -20.62 2.24 22.93
CA GLY A 288 -21.36 2.65 21.74
C GLY A 288 -21.05 4.08 21.30
N MET A 289 -21.54 4.39 20.12
CA MET A 289 -21.38 5.68 19.46
C MET A 289 -22.62 6.59 19.68
N LYS A 290 -23.26 6.42 20.85
CA LYS A 290 -24.46 7.18 21.26
C LYS A 290 -25.64 7.01 20.29
N GLY A 291 -25.70 5.94 19.52
CA GLY A 291 -26.69 5.69 18.49
C GLY A 291 -26.52 6.54 17.22
N LEU A 292 -25.45 7.35 17.13
CA LEU A 292 -25.27 8.31 16.04
C LEU A 292 -24.87 7.63 14.73
N VAL A 293 -24.02 6.60 14.80
CA VAL A 293 -23.60 5.86 13.62
C VAL A 293 -24.76 5.02 13.07
N ALA A 294 -25.52 4.36 13.95
CA ALA A 294 -26.70 3.60 13.53
C ALA A 294 -27.78 4.49 12.85
N LYS A 295 -28.03 5.69 13.40
CA LYS A 295 -28.93 6.66 12.79
C LYS A 295 -28.44 7.13 11.42
N ALA A 296 -27.18 7.56 11.33
CA ALA A 296 -26.62 8.04 10.07
C ALA A 296 -26.57 6.96 8.98
N PHE A 297 -26.31 5.70 9.38
CA PHE A 297 -26.38 4.56 8.47
C PHE A 297 -27.82 4.30 8.00
N GLY A 298 -28.81 4.32 8.91
CA GLY A 298 -30.21 4.15 8.54
C GLY A 298 -30.72 5.23 7.60
N GLU A 299 -30.38 6.50 7.83
CA GLU A 299 -30.70 7.61 6.92
C GLU A 299 -30.08 7.42 5.53
N LEU A 300 -28.81 7.00 5.49
CA LEU A 300 -28.13 6.72 4.24
C LEU A 300 -28.81 5.58 3.47
N ILE A 301 -29.11 4.46 4.12
CA ILE A 301 -29.82 3.32 3.50
C ILE A 301 -31.15 3.77 2.93
N LYS A 302 -31.95 4.56 3.65
CA LYS A 302 -33.20 5.09 3.15
C LYS A 302 -33.02 5.96 1.91
N THR A 303 -32.01 6.82 1.91
CA THR A 303 -31.68 7.67 0.76
C THR A 303 -31.29 6.83 -0.47
N MET A 304 -30.47 5.78 -0.26
CA MET A 304 -30.03 4.90 -1.34
C MET A 304 -31.17 4.05 -1.92
N TRP A 305 -32.18 3.76 -1.11
CA TRP A 305 -33.31 2.92 -1.50
C TRP A 305 -34.59 3.69 -1.81
N SER A 306 -34.57 5.04 -1.75
CA SER A 306 -35.74 5.87 -2.09
C SER A 306 -36.16 5.79 -3.56
N GLY A 307 -35.20 5.57 -4.47
CA GLY A 307 -35.43 5.65 -5.92
C GLY A 307 -35.49 7.08 -6.47
N ASP A 308 -35.19 8.09 -5.66
CA ASP A 308 -35.23 9.50 -6.07
C ASP A 308 -33.93 9.97 -6.74
N ASN A 309 -32.81 9.40 -6.32
CA ASN A 309 -31.47 9.82 -6.72
C ASN A 309 -30.68 8.71 -7.41
N ASN A 310 -29.91 9.07 -8.44
CA ASN A 310 -28.95 8.15 -9.06
C ASN A 310 -27.62 8.07 -8.29
N HIS A 311 -27.30 9.07 -7.47
CA HIS A 311 -26.19 9.06 -6.53
C HIS A 311 -26.47 10.01 -5.36
N THR A 312 -25.79 9.80 -4.24
CA THR A 312 -25.85 10.65 -3.04
C THR A 312 -24.48 10.78 -2.38
N ALA A 313 -24.29 11.79 -1.55
CA ALA A 313 -23.03 11.98 -0.79
C ALA A 313 -23.19 11.41 0.62
N PRO A 314 -22.37 10.43 1.06
CA PRO A 314 -22.45 9.85 2.39
C PRO A 314 -21.81 10.75 3.47
N SER A 315 -22.01 12.08 3.39
CA SER A 315 -21.31 13.07 4.21
C SER A 315 -21.67 12.95 5.70
N ASN A 316 -22.97 12.84 6.03
CA ASN A 316 -23.39 12.69 7.43
C ASN A 316 -22.84 11.41 8.04
N PHE A 317 -22.87 10.30 7.30
CA PHE A 317 -22.29 9.04 7.76
C PHE A 317 -20.78 9.17 8.01
N LYS A 318 -20.01 9.75 7.08
CA LYS A 318 -18.56 9.99 7.26
C LYS A 318 -18.27 10.83 8.50
N ILE A 319 -19.06 11.89 8.74
CA ILE A 319 -18.91 12.75 9.92
C ILE A 319 -19.07 11.93 11.21
N GLN A 320 -20.12 11.10 11.29
CA GLN A 320 -20.38 10.32 12.50
C GLN A 320 -19.28 9.27 12.72
N VAL A 321 -18.88 8.55 11.67
CA VAL A 321 -17.76 7.60 11.74
C VAL A 321 -16.48 8.29 12.19
N SER A 322 -16.14 9.45 11.62
CA SER A 322 -14.93 10.21 11.96
C SER A 322 -14.87 10.67 13.42
N ARG A 323 -16.00 10.87 14.06
CA ARG A 323 -16.07 11.24 15.50
C ARG A 323 -15.55 10.13 16.41
N PHE A 324 -15.81 8.88 16.05
CA PHE A 324 -15.51 7.72 16.89
C PHE A 324 -14.27 6.97 16.40
N ALA A 325 -13.92 7.15 15.13
CA ALA A 325 -12.72 6.58 14.48
C ALA A 325 -11.95 7.69 13.75
N PRO A 326 -11.13 8.48 14.48
CA PRO A 326 -10.38 9.62 13.90
C PRO A 326 -9.48 9.26 12.71
N GLN A 327 -9.00 8.02 12.61
CA GLN A 327 -8.23 7.54 11.47
C GLN A 327 -9.00 7.73 10.15
N PHE A 328 -10.33 7.58 10.13
CA PHE A 328 -11.15 7.77 8.93
C PHE A 328 -11.56 9.22 8.68
N SER A 329 -11.09 10.19 9.49
CA SER A 329 -11.49 11.59 9.37
C SER A 329 -10.82 12.35 8.21
N GLY A 330 -9.67 11.87 7.75
CA GLY A 330 -8.87 12.51 6.71
C GLY A 330 -9.28 12.14 5.29
N TYR A 331 -8.35 12.44 4.36
CA TYR A 331 -8.46 12.11 2.94
C TYR A 331 -7.55 10.94 2.54
N GLN A 332 -6.94 10.27 3.50
CA GLN A 332 -6.09 9.11 3.25
C GLN A 332 -6.93 7.92 2.84
N GLN A 333 -6.32 7.04 2.04
CA GLN A 333 -6.91 5.74 1.76
C GLN A 333 -6.76 4.84 2.97
N HIS A 334 -7.81 4.05 3.24
CA HIS A 334 -7.83 3.09 4.34
C HIS A 334 -8.26 1.72 3.84
N ASP A 335 -8.03 0.72 4.66
CA ASP A 335 -8.47 -0.64 4.37
C ASP A 335 -10.00 -0.75 4.52
N ALA A 336 -10.65 -1.25 3.45
CA ALA A 336 -12.09 -1.47 3.44
C ALA A 336 -12.53 -2.49 4.50
N GLN A 337 -11.72 -3.52 4.78
CA GLN A 337 -12.00 -4.51 5.81
C GLN A 337 -11.91 -3.90 7.22
N GLU A 338 -10.95 -3.00 7.46
CA GLU A 338 -10.84 -2.28 8.73
C GLU A 338 -12.09 -1.41 8.98
N LEU A 339 -12.54 -0.67 7.96
CA LEU A 339 -13.78 0.10 8.07
C LEU A 339 -15.00 -0.79 8.28
N LEU A 340 -15.11 -1.92 7.56
CA LEU A 340 -16.22 -2.86 7.72
C LEU A 340 -16.30 -3.39 9.16
N THR A 341 -15.15 -3.76 9.73
CA THR A 341 -15.06 -4.22 11.13
C THR A 341 -15.53 -3.12 12.08
N PHE A 342 -15.03 -1.91 11.92
CA PHE A 342 -15.43 -0.76 12.73
C PHE A 342 -16.94 -0.47 12.61
N LEU A 343 -17.49 -0.54 11.38
CA LEU A 343 -18.91 -0.31 11.15
C LEU A 343 -19.79 -1.37 11.84
N LEU A 344 -19.44 -2.65 11.69
CA LEU A 344 -20.20 -3.74 12.30
C LEU A 344 -20.15 -3.68 13.84
N ASP A 345 -18.97 -3.39 14.41
CA ASP A 345 -18.81 -3.21 15.85
C ASP A 345 -19.59 -1.98 16.36
N GLY A 346 -19.49 -0.87 15.64
CA GLY A 346 -20.24 0.35 15.97
C GLY A 346 -21.75 0.18 15.89
N LEU A 347 -22.25 -0.47 14.84
CA LEU A 347 -23.68 -0.80 14.73
C LEU A 347 -24.10 -1.79 15.81
N HIS A 348 -23.27 -2.79 16.13
CA HIS A 348 -23.52 -3.70 17.22
C HIS A 348 -23.70 -2.98 18.57
N GLU A 349 -22.74 -2.12 18.93
CA GLU A 349 -22.78 -1.42 20.23
C GLU A 349 -23.87 -0.35 20.28
N ASP A 350 -24.17 0.33 19.18
CA ASP A 350 -25.25 1.31 19.07
C ASP A 350 -26.65 0.66 19.13
N LEU A 351 -26.76 -0.62 18.71
CA LEU A 351 -28.02 -1.38 18.65
C LEU A 351 -28.05 -2.53 19.67
N ASN A 352 -27.12 -2.55 20.62
CA ASN A 352 -27.07 -3.60 21.62
C ASN A 352 -28.27 -3.48 22.57
N ARG A 353 -29.17 -4.46 22.51
CA ARG A 353 -30.36 -4.56 23.36
C ARG A 353 -30.00 -4.71 24.84
N VAL A 354 -28.76 -5.14 25.16
CA VAL A 354 -28.26 -5.27 26.53
C VAL A 354 -27.71 -3.94 27.03
N LYS A 355 -28.50 -3.20 27.82
CA LYS A 355 -28.11 -1.88 28.35
C LYS A 355 -27.12 -1.94 29.52
N LYS A 356 -27.09 -3.06 30.28
CA LYS A 356 -26.15 -3.29 31.38
C LYS A 356 -25.50 -4.64 31.21
N LYS A 357 -24.22 -4.63 30.77
CA LYS A 357 -23.43 -5.85 30.55
C LYS A 357 -23.10 -6.50 31.91
N PRO A 358 -23.56 -7.74 32.21
CA PRO A 358 -23.23 -8.43 33.44
C PRO A 358 -21.75 -8.86 33.44
N TYR A 359 -21.15 -8.96 34.62
CA TYR A 359 -19.88 -9.68 34.77
C TYR A 359 -20.15 -11.18 34.71
N ILE A 360 -19.42 -11.90 33.90
CA ILE A 360 -19.53 -13.34 33.72
C ILE A 360 -18.14 -13.93 33.86
N GLU A 361 -17.96 -14.83 34.80
CA GLU A 361 -16.72 -15.60 34.94
C GLU A 361 -16.71 -16.74 33.95
N LEU A 362 -15.69 -16.78 33.11
CA LEU A 362 -15.50 -17.87 32.15
C LEU A 362 -14.87 -19.06 32.83
N LYS A 363 -15.47 -20.25 32.64
CA LYS A 363 -14.94 -21.52 33.15
C LYS A 363 -14.09 -22.19 32.08
N ASP A 364 -12.98 -22.76 32.49
CA ASP A 364 -12.16 -23.61 31.63
C ASP A 364 -12.96 -24.81 31.12
N ALA A 365 -12.58 -25.27 29.93
CA ALA A 365 -13.25 -26.41 29.30
C ALA A 365 -13.06 -27.72 30.09
N ASP A 366 -11.92 -27.92 30.76
CA ASP A 366 -11.57 -29.02 31.67
C ASP A 366 -12.03 -30.40 31.22
N GLY A 367 -11.96 -30.70 29.91
CA GLY A 367 -12.40 -31.97 29.32
C GLY A 367 -13.91 -32.18 29.25
N ARG A 368 -14.73 -31.13 29.48
CA ARG A 368 -16.18 -31.16 29.27
C ARG A 368 -16.49 -31.31 27.77
N PRO A 369 -17.64 -31.94 27.42
CA PRO A 369 -18.06 -32.06 26.03
C PRO A 369 -18.12 -30.70 25.32
N ASP A 370 -17.65 -30.66 24.06
CA ASP A 370 -17.60 -29.45 23.25
C ASP A 370 -18.97 -28.77 23.12
N GLU A 371 -20.05 -29.53 22.95
CA GLU A 371 -21.41 -29.00 22.81
C GLU A 371 -21.85 -28.23 24.06
N VAL A 372 -21.45 -28.71 25.24
CA VAL A 372 -21.78 -28.04 26.51
C VAL A 372 -21.01 -26.74 26.66
N VAL A 373 -19.70 -26.78 26.39
CA VAL A 373 -18.83 -25.60 26.51
C VAL A 373 -19.20 -24.56 25.47
N ALA A 374 -19.43 -24.96 24.21
CA ALA A 374 -19.84 -24.08 23.13
C ALA A 374 -21.17 -23.38 23.44
N LYS A 375 -22.16 -24.13 23.92
CA LYS A 375 -23.46 -23.56 24.30
C LYS A 375 -23.31 -22.58 25.46
N GLU A 376 -22.57 -22.93 26.50
CA GLU A 376 -22.28 -22.06 27.65
C GLU A 376 -21.59 -20.76 27.19
N SER A 377 -20.58 -20.85 26.30
CA SER A 377 -19.87 -19.72 25.75
C SER A 377 -20.81 -18.81 24.94
N TRP A 378 -21.63 -19.38 24.08
CA TRP A 378 -22.60 -18.63 23.28
C TRP A 378 -23.68 -17.96 24.14
N ASP A 379 -24.27 -18.68 25.11
CA ASP A 379 -25.26 -18.12 26.02
C ASP A 379 -24.67 -16.98 26.87
N ASN A 380 -23.41 -17.11 27.29
CA ASN A 380 -22.70 -16.06 28.02
C ASN A 380 -22.38 -14.87 27.15
N TYR A 381 -22.05 -15.10 25.88
CA TYR A 381 -21.87 -14.04 24.91
C TYR A 381 -23.15 -13.23 24.69
N LEU A 382 -24.29 -13.90 24.46
CA LEU A 382 -25.60 -13.26 24.24
C LEU A 382 -26.10 -12.46 25.44
N LYS A 383 -25.76 -12.83 26.67
CA LYS A 383 -26.06 -12.02 27.85
C LYS A 383 -25.41 -10.64 27.85
N ARG A 384 -24.37 -10.45 27.06
CA ARG A 384 -23.61 -9.20 26.97
C ARG A 384 -23.76 -8.52 25.59
N ASN A 385 -24.01 -9.29 24.55
CA ASN A 385 -24.00 -8.87 23.17
C ASN A 385 -25.25 -9.42 22.46
N ASN A 386 -26.26 -8.58 22.29
CA ASN A 386 -27.52 -8.95 21.65
C ASN A 386 -27.96 -7.79 20.74
N SER A 387 -27.82 -7.97 19.44
CA SER A 387 -28.17 -6.98 18.43
C SER A 387 -28.46 -7.65 17.10
N VAL A 388 -29.05 -6.91 16.17
CA VAL A 388 -29.26 -7.36 14.78
C VAL A 388 -27.96 -7.82 14.12
N ILE A 389 -26.82 -7.22 14.46
CA ILE A 389 -25.51 -7.62 13.93
C ILE A 389 -25.13 -9.01 14.47
N VAL A 390 -25.35 -9.28 15.73
CA VAL A 390 -25.14 -10.62 16.32
C VAL A 390 -26.07 -11.64 15.70
N ASP A 391 -27.33 -11.30 15.49
CA ASP A 391 -28.37 -12.20 14.94
C ASP A 391 -28.04 -12.67 13.51
N TYR A 392 -27.33 -11.85 12.73
CA TYR A 392 -27.07 -12.15 11.31
C TYR A 392 -25.59 -12.46 11.00
N PHE A 393 -24.62 -11.82 11.65
CA PHE A 393 -23.21 -11.88 11.24
C PHE A 393 -22.32 -12.71 12.17
N HIS A 394 -22.79 -13.10 13.37
CA HIS A 394 -21.93 -13.81 14.32
C HIS A 394 -22.11 -15.31 14.27
N GLY A 395 -20.97 -15.99 14.21
CA GLY A 395 -20.83 -17.42 14.40
C GLY A 395 -19.89 -17.73 15.55
N LEU A 396 -19.51 -18.99 15.71
CA LEU A 396 -18.65 -19.47 16.79
C LEU A 396 -17.49 -20.29 16.22
N LEU A 397 -16.25 -19.92 16.57
CA LEU A 397 -15.04 -20.68 16.31
C LEU A 397 -14.67 -21.51 17.54
N LYS A 398 -14.18 -22.74 17.32
CA LYS A 398 -13.46 -23.51 18.32
C LYS A 398 -11.96 -23.24 18.14
N SER A 399 -11.33 -22.70 19.18
CA SER A 399 -9.89 -22.49 19.24
C SER A 399 -9.25 -23.59 20.10
N HIS A 400 -8.25 -24.26 19.56
CA HIS A 400 -7.56 -25.37 20.21
C HIS A 400 -6.06 -25.06 20.25
N VAL A 401 -5.51 -24.93 21.47
CA VAL A 401 -4.10 -24.58 21.69
C VAL A 401 -3.41 -25.70 22.42
N THR A 402 -2.36 -26.27 21.85
CA THR A 402 -1.60 -27.40 22.40
C THR A 402 -0.19 -26.99 22.79
N CYS A 403 0.18 -27.24 24.04
CA CYS A 403 1.53 -26.98 24.54
C CYS A 403 2.53 -27.99 23.97
N PRO A 404 3.67 -27.58 23.37
CA PRO A 404 4.65 -28.50 22.81
C PRO A 404 5.46 -29.26 23.89
N GLN A 405 5.47 -28.79 25.15
CA GLN A 405 6.25 -29.41 26.23
C GLN A 405 5.46 -30.42 27.08
N CYS A 406 4.23 -30.08 27.44
CA CYS A 406 3.45 -30.90 28.37
C CYS A 406 2.14 -31.41 27.76
N GLU A 407 1.92 -31.19 26.46
CA GLU A 407 0.72 -31.59 25.73
C GLU A 407 -0.59 -31.09 26.35
N CYS A 408 -0.51 -30.08 27.24
CA CYS A 408 -1.69 -29.44 27.81
C CYS A 408 -2.48 -28.79 26.68
N VAL A 409 -3.75 -29.12 26.60
CA VAL A 409 -4.69 -28.61 25.62
C VAL A 409 -5.61 -27.60 26.28
N SER A 410 -5.72 -26.42 25.69
CA SER A 410 -6.71 -25.38 26.03
C SER A 410 -7.71 -25.26 24.89
N THR A 411 -8.99 -25.41 25.17
CA THR A 411 -10.08 -25.26 24.18
C THR A 411 -10.95 -24.08 24.58
N THR A 412 -11.17 -23.17 23.67
CA THR A 412 -12.11 -22.04 23.83
C THR A 412 -13.06 -21.97 22.65
N PHE A 413 -14.23 -21.35 22.88
CA PHE A 413 -15.21 -21.08 21.83
C PHE A 413 -15.41 -19.59 21.75
N ASP A 414 -14.94 -19.01 20.64
CA ASP A 414 -14.84 -17.57 20.47
C ASP A 414 -15.79 -17.11 19.35
N PRO A 415 -16.68 -16.12 19.62
CA PRO A 415 -17.54 -15.55 18.59
C PRO A 415 -16.71 -14.85 17.51
N PHE A 416 -17.15 -14.96 16.27
CA PHE A 416 -16.55 -14.26 15.15
C PHE A 416 -17.61 -13.56 14.29
N CYS A 417 -17.25 -12.49 13.63
CA CYS A 417 -18.11 -11.70 12.74
C CYS A 417 -17.69 -11.83 11.27
N TYR A 418 -16.46 -12.18 11.00
CA TYR A 418 -15.91 -12.43 9.66
C TYR A 418 -14.78 -13.46 9.72
N LEU A 419 -14.54 -14.14 8.61
CA LEU A 419 -13.41 -15.04 8.45
C LEU A 419 -12.31 -14.36 7.63
N SER A 420 -11.13 -14.23 8.21
CA SER A 420 -9.95 -13.66 7.54
C SER A 420 -9.07 -14.79 7.03
N LEU A 421 -9.24 -15.16 5.75
CA LEU A 421 -8.62 -16.33 5.16
C LEU A 421 -7.20 -16.02 4.65
N PRO A 422 -6.20 -16.82 5.04
CA PRO A 422 -4.89 -16.76 4.42
C PRO A 422 -4.97 -17.25 2.97
N LEU A 423 -4.20 -16.61 2.10
CA LEU A 423 -4.04 -17.10 0.73
C LEU A 423 -2.91 -18.13 0.70
N PRO A 424 -3.06 -19.22 -0.07
CA PRO A 424 -1.96 -20.16 -0.24
C PRO A 424 -0.71 -19.41 -0.72
N PRO A 425 0.46 -19.65 -0.12
CA PRO A 425 1.69 -19.01 -0.57
C PRO A 425 1.93 -19.39 -2.03
N LYS A 426 2.44 -18.43 -2.82
CA LYS A 426 2.87 -18.74 -4.19
C LYS A 426 3.91 -19.86 -4.09
N LYS A 427 3.51 -21.08 -4.41
CA LYS A 427 4.42 -22.22 -4.39
C LYS A 427 5.58 -22.02 -5.34
N ASN A 428 5.33 -21.31 -6.44
CA ASN A 428 6.32 -21.08 -7.48
C ASN A 428 6.39 -19.59 -7.86
N SER A 429 7.59 -19.14 -8.18
CA SER A 429 7.87 -17.80 -8.72
C SER A 429 8.51 -17.97 -10.09
N TYR A 430 8.25 -17.03 -11.02
CA TYR A 430 8.95 -17.01 -12.29
C TYR A 430 10.12 -16.05 -12.19
N ILE A 431 11.30 -16.54 -12.54
CA ILE A 431 12.49 -15.72 -12.70
C ILE A 431 12.96 -15.79 -14.14
N GLN A 432 13.63 -14.74 -14.59
CA GLN A 432 14.37 -14.74 -15.84
C GLN A 432 15.84 -14.95 -15.54
N ILE A 433 16.48 -15.86 -16.26
CA ILE A 433 17.91 -16.11 -16.17
C ILE A 433 18.54 -15.67 -17.48
N LYS A 434 19.36 -14.63 -17.44
CA LYS A 434 20.22 -14.28 -18.56
C LYS A 434 21.52 -15.08 -18.44
N TYR A 435 21.67 -16.05 -19.30
CA TYR A 435 22.84 -16.90 -19.37
C TYR A 435 23.87 -16.29 -20.31
N ILE A 436 25.06 -16.06 -19.78
CA ILE A 436 26.23 -15.57 -20.52
C ILE A 436 27.28 -16.70 -20.58
N PRO A 437 27.35 -17.43 -21.74
CA PRO A 437 28.30 -18.54 -21.90
C PRO A 437 29.73 -18.05 -22.00
N TYR A 438 30.66 -18.78 -21.39
CA TYR A 438 32.10 -18.53 -21.55
C TYR A 438 32.55 -18.74 -22.97
N ASP A 439 32.01 -19.75 -23.67
CA ASP A 439 32.27 -20.02 -25.07
C ASP A 439 31.70 -18.94 -25.99
N GLN A 440 32.56 -18.15 -26.59
CA GLN A 440 32.23 -17.02 -27.46
C GLN A 440 31.47 -17.40 -28.75
N ASN A 441 31.52 -18.66 -29.17
CA ASN A 441 30.72 -19.17 -30.31
C ASN A 441 29.24 -19.34 -29.94
N LYS A 442 28.88 -19.37 -28.63
CA LYS A 442 27.53 -19.50 -28.15
C LYS A 442 26.93 -18.11 -27.90
N ARG A 443 25.63 -17.97 -28.21
CA ARG A 443 24.89 -16.73 -27.96
C ARG A 443 24.41 -16.68 -26.50
N GLU A 444 24.27 -15.48 -26.00
CA GLU A 444 23.55 -15.22 -24.76
C GLU A 444 22.09 -15.59 -24.92
N VAL A 445 21.49 -16.15 -23.87
CA VAL A 445 20.09 -16.62 -23.88
C VAL A 445 19.38 -16.22 -22.61
N ILE A 446 18.16 -15.70 -22.76
CA ILE A 446 17.28 -15.45 -21.62
C ILE A 446 16.31 -16.61 -21.48
N TYR A 447 16.41 -17.31 -20.36
CA TYR A 447 15.50 -18.39 -19.98
C TYR A 447 14.48 -17.90 -18.97
N LYS A 448 13.27 -18.44 -19.02
CA LYS A 448 12.25 -18.23 -18.00
C LYS A 448 12.09 -19.52 -17.19
N LEU A 449 12.38 -19.45 -15.92
CA LEU A 449 12.34 -20.60 -15.01
C LEU A 449 11.23 -20.42 -13.98
N CYS A 450 10.49 -21.51 -13.71
CA CYS A 450 9.48 -21.57 -12.66
C CYS A 450 10.08 -22.31 -11.46
N ILE A 451 10.20 -21.65 -10.33
CA ILE A 451 10.87 -22.15 -9.13
C ILE A 451 10.05 -21.89 -7.87
N ALA A 452 10.28 -22.68 -6.83
CA ALA A 452 9.68 -22.43 -5.54
C ALA A 452 10.24 -21.13 -4.92
N ARG A 453 9.40 -20.35 -4.26
CA ARG A 453 9.74 -18.99 -3.76
C ARG A 453 10.93 -18.96 -2.79
N HIS A 454 11.10 -20.00 -2.00
CA HIS A 454 12.19 -20.11 -1.02
C HIS A 454 13.34 -21.02 -1.51
N SER A 455 13.43 -21.24 -2.84
CA SER A 455 14.53 -22.02 -3.41
C SER A 455 15.88 -21.35 -3.13
N LEU A 456 16.87 -22.16 -2.82
CA LEU A 456 18.25 -21.70 -2.76
C LEU A 456 18.78 -21.42 -4.17
N ILE A 457 19.74 -20.53 -4.30
CA ILE A 457 20.42 -20.26 -5.58
C ILE A 457 20.99 -21.54 -6.17
N ARG A 458 21.48 -22.45 -5.31
CA ARG A 458 21.96 -23.77 -5.72
C ARG A 458 20.88 -24.58 -6.45
N ASP A 459 19.66 -24.63 -5.91
CA ASP A 459 18.54 -25.40 -6.51
C ASP A 459 18.14 -24.78 -7.85
N ILE A 460 18.13 -23.44 -7.92
CA ILE A 460 17.88 -22.69 -9.16
C ILE A 460 18.91 -23.04 -10.22
N CYS A 461 20.20 -23.12 -9.86
CA CYS A 461 21.26 -23.49 -10.80
C CYS A 461 21.10 -24.94 -11.27
N VAL A 462 20.71 -25.90 -10.40
CA VAL A 462 20.44 -27.30 -10.78
C VAL A 462 19.30 -27.38 -11.80
N ASP A 463 18.17 -26.72 -11.53
CA ASP A 463 17.03 -26.68 -12.43
C ASP A 463 17.38 -25.98 -13.75
N PHE A 464 18.17 -24.91 -13.70
CA PHE A 464 18.66 -24.20 -14.86
C PHE A 464 19.58 -25.08 -15.75
N ILE A 465 20.55 -25.79 -15.16
CA ILE A 465 21.44 -26.72 -15.89
C ILE A 465 20.60 -27.76 -16.64
N ALA A 466 19.58 -28.31 -15.96
CA ALA A 466 18.67 -29.30 -16.58
C ALA A 466 17.84 -28.69 -17.72
N LEU A 467 17.29 -27.50 -17.53
CA LEU A 467 16.49 -26.78 -18.53
C LEU A 467 17.31 -26.41 -19.77
N ALA A 468 18.49 -25.85 -19.57
CA ALA A 468 19.37 -25.36 -20.62
C ALA A 468 20.24 -26.50 -21.23
N LYS A 469 20.12 -27.71 -20.69
CA LYS A 469 20.91 -28.90 -21.11
C LYS A 469 22.42 -28.63 -21.15
N LEU A 470 22.89 -27.95 -20.09
CA LEU A 470 24.31 -27.62 -19.99
C LEU A 470 25.11 -28.84 -19.46
N HIS A 471 26.34 -28.97 -19.96
CA HIS A 471 27.31 -29.96 -19.49
C HIS A 471 28.40 -29.29 -18.63
N VAL A 472 27.97 -28.58 -17.58
CA VAL A 472 28.85 -27.85 -16.65
C VAL A 472 28.58 -28.30 -15.21
N ASN A 473 29.58 -28.23 -14.36
CA ASN A 473 29.40 -28.47 -12.93
C ASN A 473 28.84 -27.21 -12.29
N ILE A 474 28.04 -27.38 -11.22
CA ILE A 474 27.45 -26.26 -10.49
C ILE A 474 28.53 -25.28 -9.95
N ASP A 475 29.71 -25.80 -9.60
CA ASP A 475 30.84 -25.00 -9.07
C ASP A 475 31.51 -24.12 -10.16
N GLN A 476 31.14 -24.31 -11.43
CA GLN A 476 31.56 -23.50 -12.57
C GLN A 476 30.56 -22.40 -12.89
N LEU A 477 29.39 -22.37 -12.22
CA LEU A 477 28.38 -21.31 -12.38
C LEU A 477 28.58 -20.23 -11.34
N VAL A 478 28.50 -18.98 -11.79
CA VAL A 478 28.47 -17.80 -10.93
C VAL A 478 27.17 -17.04 -11.20
N VAL A 479 26.46 -16.74 -10.12
CA VAL A 479 25.22 -16.00 -10.19
C VAL A 479 25.43 -14.59 -9.67
N ALA A 480 24.97 -13.59 -10.43
CA ALA A 480 25.17 -12.19 -10.12
C ALA A 480 23.92 -11.33 -10.38
N LYS A 481 23.83 -10.22 -9.68
CA LYS A 481 22.91 -9.11 -9.97
C LYS A 481 23.68 -8.05 -10.76
N VAL A 482 23.16 -7.71 -11.94
CA VAL A 482 23.71 -6.66 -12.79
C VAL A 482 22.76 -5.48 -12.83
N VAL A 483 23.28 -4.29 -12.59
CA VAL A 483 22.53 -3.02 -12.61
C VAL A 483 23.32 -2.02 -13.45
N LYS A 484 22.67 -1.43 -14.47
CA LYS A 484 23.32 -0.44 -15.36
C LYS A 484 24.69 -0.92 -15.92
N SER A 485 24.68 -2.13 -16.49
CA SER A 485 25.89 -2.76 -17.08
C SER A 485 27.08 -2.98 -16.11
N HIS A 486 26.78 -3.08 -14.84
CA HIS A 486 27.77 -3.30 -13.78
C HIS A 486 27.30 -4.40 -12.81
N ILE A 487 28.19 -5.29 -12.38
CA ILE A 487 27.88 -6.32 -11.38
C ILE A 487 27.77 -5.64 -10.01
N HIS A 488 26.54 -5.60 -9.50
CA HIS A 488 26.24 -5.01 -8.19
C HIS A 488 26.62 -5.96 -7.05
N SER A 489 26.29 -7.25 -7.17
CA SER A 489 26.60 -8.27 -6.16
C SER A 489 26.66 -9.66 -6.77
N PHE A 490 27.47 -10.53 -6.15
CA PHE A 490 27.47 -11.96 -6.39
C PHE A 490 26.62 -12.66 -5.34
N PHE A 491 25.89 -13.68 -5.75
CA PHE A 491 25.11 -14.51 -4.84
C PHE A 491 25.83 -15.78 -4.45
N SER A 492 25.71 -16.13 -3.17
CA SER A 492 26.15 -17.42 -2.66
C SER A 492 25.16 -18.51 -3.08
N MET A 493 25.65 -19.74 -3.27
CA MET A 493 24.79 -20.90 -3.54
C MET A 493 23.79 -21.19 -2.40
N ASN A 494 24.03 -20.66 -1.20
CA ASN A 494 23.17 -20.82 -0.02
C ASN A 494 22.21 -19.64 0.18
N ASP A 495 22.29 -18.59 -0.64
CA ASP A 495 21.33 -17.48 -0.59
C ASP A 495 19.96 -17.94 -1.07
N THR A 496 18.91 -17.34 -0.52
CA THR A 496 17.54 -17.63 -0.94
C THR A 496 17.10 -16.68 -2.06
N LEU A 497 16.12 -17.10 -2.86
CA LEU A 497 15.54 -16.22 -3.88
C LEU A 497 14.95 -14.93 -3.29
N ASP A 498 14.42 -14.99 -2.08
CA ASP A 498 13.86 -13.82 -1.39
C ASP A 498 14.93 -12.76 -1.08
N ASP A 499 16.18 -13.17 -0.88
CA ASP A 499 17.32 -12.26 -0.69
C ASP A 499 17.73 -11.56 -2.01
N VAL A 500 17.28 -12.10 -3.15
CA VAL A 500 17.73 -11.72 -4.49
C VAL A 500 16.77 -10.78 -5.21
N THR A 501 15.45 -10.93 -4.98
CA THR A 501 14.41 -10.29 -5.80
C THR A 501 13.83 -9.04 -5.15
N GLU A 502 14.46 -7.87 -5.34
CA GLU A 502 13.82 -6.62 -4.88
C GLU A 502 12.95 -5.91 -5.93
N ARG A 503 13.26 -5.93 -7.20
CA ARG A 503 12.43 -5.30 -8.26
C ARG A 503 12.54 -5.96 -9.63
N ASP A 504 13.70 -6.55 -9.95
CA ASP A 504 13.93 -7.18 -11.25
C ASP A 504 14.07 -8.70 -11.08
N ASN A 505 13.13 -9.45 -11.67
CA ASN A 505 13.18 -10.92 -11.69
C ASN A 505 14.24 -11.47 -12.68
N LEU A 506 15.33 -10.73 -12.92
CA LEU A 506 16.40 -11.09 -13.85
C LEU A 506 17.68 -11.41 -13.09
N LEU A 507 18.13 -12.68 -13.19
CA LEU A 507 19.41 -13.15 -12.68
C LEU A 507 20.39 -13.34 -13.83
N TYR A 508 21.62 -12.93 -13.64
CA TYR A 508 22.72 -13.22 -14.57
C TYR A 508 23.46 -14.46 -14.11
N VAL A 509 23.59 -15.43 -15.00
CA VAL A 509 24.31 -16.70 -14.74
C VAL A 509 25.42 -16.83 -15.77
N TYR A 510 26.64 -16.92 -15.26
CA TYR A 510 27.86 -17.09 -16.03
C TYR A 510 28.36 -18.51 -15.85
N ASP A 511 28.82 -19.17 -16.92
CA ASP A 511 29.65 -20.36 -16.79
C ASP A 511 31.13 -19.99 -16.91
N LEU A 512 31.96 -20.69 -16.19
CA LEU A 512 33.40 -20.48 -16.14
C LEU A 512 34.13 -21.74 -16.56
N PRO A 513 35.33 -21.63 -17.18
CA PRO A 513 36.14 -22.80 -17.55
C PRO A 513 36.76 -23.50 -16.32
N VAL A 514 36.75 -22.79 -15.17
CA VAL A 514 37.33 -23.26 -13.90
C VAL A 514 36.29 -23.13 -12.78
N SER A 515 36.47 -23.92 -11.71
CA SER A 515 35.64 -23.71 -10.51
C SER A 515 35.92 -22.32 -9.91
N HIS A 516 34.88 -21.60 -9.48
CA HIS A 516 34.99 -20.29 -8.81
C HIS A 516 35.79 -20.36 -7.48
N ASN A 517 36.02 -21.56 -6.94
CA ASN A 517 36.85 -21.81 -5.76
C ASN A 517 38.30 -22.23 -6.12
N SER A 518 38.69 -22.13 -7.40
CA SER A 518 40.04 -22.49 -7.83
C SER A 518 41.09 -21.57 -7.16
N THR A 519 42.20 -22.17 -6.71
CA THR A 519 43.34 -21.42 -6.16
C THR A 519 44.32 -20.94 -7.23
N ASP A 520 44.16 -21.42 -8.46
CA ASP A 520 45.11 -21.17 -9.54
C ASP A 520 44.66 -20.04 -10.47
N PHE A 521 43.38 -19.64 -10.34
CA PHE A 521 42.77 -18.59 -11.15
C PHE A 521 42.00 -17.59 -10.30
N ASN A 522 42.00 -16.34 -10.73
CA ASN A 522 41.15 -15.29 -10.20
C ASN A 522 40.10 -14.88 -11.26
N VAL A 523 38.83 -14.83 -10.86
CA VAL A 523 37.73 -14.44 -11.75
C VAL A 523 37.43 -12.96 -11.54
N ILE A 524 37.59 -12.18 -12.60
CA ILE A 524 37.45 -10.71 -12.55
C ILE A 524 36.36 -10.26 -13.50
N PRO A 525 35.44 -9.39 -13.04
CA PRO A 525 34.48 -8.71 -13.91
C PRO A 525 35.18 -7.76 -14.89
N VAL A 526 34.76 -7.81 -16.15
CA VAL A 526 35.20 -6.89 -17.20
C VAL A 526 33.98 -6.16 -17.75
N CYS A 527 33.98 -4.85 -17.65
CA CYS A 527 32.93 -3.96 -18.15
C CYS A 527 33.39 -3.26 -19.43
N THR A 528 32.46 -2.85 -20.28
CA THR A 528 32.75 -2.03 -21.46
C THR A 528 32.37 -0.58 -21.19
N TRP A 529 33.26 0.33 -21.48
CA TRP A 529 33.13 1.75 -21.20
C TRP A 529 33.27 2.56 -22.47
N GLU A 530 32.21 3.33 -22.83
CA GLU A 530 32.23 4.23 -23.99
C GLU A 530 32.67 5.64 -23.54
N VAL A 531 33.64 6.21 -24.26
CA VAL A 531 34.13 7.58 -24.03
C VAL A 531 33.75 8.46 -25.22
N SER A 532 33.05 9.56 -24.95
CA SER A 532 32.79 10.59 -25.94
C SER A 532 34.06 11.39 -26.21
N ASP A 533 34.29 11.78 -27.51
CA ASP A 533 35.48 12.50 -27.94
C ASP A 533 35.79 13.71 -27.06
N GLY A 534 36.96 13.66 -26.40
CA GLY A 534 37.51 14.76 -25.61
C GLY A 534 37.35 14.73 -24.08
N ASP A 535 36.70 13.74 -23.49
CA ASP A 535 36.52 13.65 -22.07
C ASP A 535 37.03 12.31 -21.49
N SER A 536 38.11 12.38 -20.72
CA SER A 536 38.76 11.20 -20.12
C SER A 536 38.22 10.84 -18.73
N THR A 537 37.14 11.50 -18.27
CA THR A 537 36.63 11.27 -16.93
C THR A 537 35.55 10.17 -16.90
N PHE A 538 35.80 9.11 -16.15
CA PHE A 538 34.91 7.94 -15.99
C PHE A 538 33.49 8.32 -15.56
N CYS A 539 33.31 9.43 -14.85
CA CYS A 539 32.03 9.88 -14.30
C CYS A 539 31.04 10.43 -15.34
N LYS A 540 31.44 10.63 -16.59
CA LYS A 540 30.56 11.19 -17.65
C LYS A 540 30.25 10.19 -18.76
N ASN A 541 30.74 8.97 -18.67
CA ASN A 541 30.69 7.99 -19.73
C ASN A 541 29.78 6.84 -19.33
N GLU A 542 29.01 6.33 -20.26
CA GLU A 542 28.09 5.22 -20.01
C GLU A 542 28.80 3.88 -20.12
N LEU A 543 28.53 2.99 -19.17
CA LEU A 543 28.83 1.58 -19.35
C LEU A 543 27.86 1.00 -20.37
N ILE A 544 28.42 0.35 -21.37
CA ILE A 544 27.66 -0.32 -22.42
C ILE A 544 27.82 -1.84 -22.29
N ASP A 545 26.91 -2.61 -22.87
CA ASP A 545 26.83 -4.05 -22.78
C ASP A 545 26.74 -4.63 -21.37
N ASP A 546 26.51 -5.93 -21.30
CA ASP A 546 26.59 -6.65 -20.02
C ASP A 546 28.04 -6.96 -19.66
N PRO A 547 28.36 -6.88 -18.36
CA PRO A 547 29.70 -7.26 -17.89
C PRO A 547 29.94 -8.75 -18.13
N ILE A 548 31.15 -9.12 -18.49
CA ILE A 548 31.60 -10.52 -18.59
C ILE A 548 32.48 -10.90 -17.41
N LEU A 549 32.54 -12.19 -17.09
CA LEU A 549 33.48 -12.74 -16.11
C LEU A 549 34.65 -13.44 -16.83
N VAL A 550 35.85 -13.03 -16.52
CA VAL A 550 37.07 -13.57 -17.14
C VAL A 550 37.95 -14.21 -16.06
N ALA A 551 38.41 -15.45 -16.34
CA ALA A 551 39.30 -16.18 -15.45
C ALA A 551 40.74 -15.90 -15.84
N PHE A 552 41.50 -15.27 -14.95
CA PHE A 552 42.93 -14.98 -15.11
C PHE A 552 43.76 -15.94 -14.27
N PRO A 553 44.85 -16.54 -14.79
CA PRO A 553 45.77 -17.33 -13.99
C PRO A 553 46.47 -16.44 -12.94
N LEU A 554 46.65 -16.96 -11.72
CA LEU A 554 47.40 -16.29 -10.63
C LEU A 554 48.90 -16.35 -10.82
N LYS A 555 49.36 -15.73 -11.91
CA LYS A 555 50.78 -15.55 -12.23
C LYS A 555 51.04 -14.11 -12.70
N GLU A 556 52.27 -13.72 -12.84
CA GLU A 556 52.57 -12.47 -13.55
C GLU A 556 52.18 -12.56 -14.99
N LEU A 557 51.36 -11.58 -15.46
CA LEU A 557 50.89 -11.46 -16.83
C LEU A 557 51.37 -10.14 -17.44
N SER A 558 51.84 -10.21 -18.66
CA SER A 558 52.11 -9.01 -19.45
C SER A 558 50.80 -8.36 -19.93
N TYR A 559 50.84 -7.07 -20.24
CA TYR A 559 49.70 -6.37 -20.82
C TYR A 559 49.13 -7.11 -22.07
N ALA A 560 50.04 -7.62 -22.92
CA ALA A 560 49.64 -8.36 -24.14
C ALA A 560 48.88 -9.64 -23.81
N GLU A 561 49.30 -10.41 -22.78
CA GLU A 561 48.55 -11.60 -22.31
C GLU A 561 47.18 -11.25 -21.76
N ILE A 562 47.08 -10.20 -20.92
CA ILE A 562 45.83 -9.71 -20.37
C ILE A 562 44.91 -9.28 -21.51
N PHE A 563 45.43 -8.49 -22.46
CA PHE A 563 44.67 -8.00 -23.60
C PHE A 563 44.12 -9.18 -24.46
N GLN A 564 44.97 -10.16 -24.75
CA GLN A 564 44.59 -11.34 -25.53
C GLN A 564 43.49 -12.15 -24.85
N ILE A 565 43.60 -12.37 -23.54
CA ILE A 565 42.59 -13.09 -22.76
C ILE A 565 41.25 -12.34 -22.80
N ILE A 566 41.23 -11.03 -22.54
CA ILE A 566 40.01 -10.23 -22.51
C ILE A 566 39.34 -10.15 -23.88
N ILE A 567 40.10 -9.77 -24.92
CA ILE A 567 39.58 -9.65 -26.28
C ILE A 567 39.09 -11.01 -26.81
N GLY A 568 39.80 -12.09 -26.48
CA GLY A 568 39.34 -13.45 -26.77
C GLY A 568 37.95 -13.72 -26.16
N GLN A 569 37.70 -13.29 -24.91
CA GLN A 569 36.42 -13.47 -24.23
C GLN A 569 35.33 -12.47 -24.67
N MET A 570 35.70 -11.41 -25.38
CA MET A 570 34.77 -10.42 -25.90
C MET A 570 34.61 -10.49 -27.42
N SER A 571 35.12 -11.51 -28.09
CA SER A 571 35.13 -11.62 -29.57
C SER A 571 33.74 -11.50 -30.18
N ARG A 572 32.67 -11.88 -29.47
CA ARG A 572 31.29 -11.72 -29.91
C ARG A 572 30.82 -10.25 -30.02
N HIS A 573 31.48 -9.36 -29.29
CA HIS A 573 31.17 -7.92 -29.26
C HIS A 573 31.96 -7.10 -30.31
N PHE A 574 32.89 -7.74 -31.02
CA PHE A 574 33.71 -7.07 -32.04
C PHE A 574 33.40 -7.58 -33.44
N ASN A 575 33.45 -6.67 -34.42
CA ASN A 575 33.35 -7.02 -35.86
C ASN A 575 34.74 -7.44 -36.37
N ILE A 576 35.07 -8.72 -36.23
CA ILE A 576 36.32 -9.27 -36.78
C ILE A 576 36.04 -9.88 -38.16
N PRO A 577 36.91 -9.65 -39.18
CA PRO A 577 36.74 -10.25 -40.48
C PRO A 577 36.62 -11.77 -40.41
N LYS A 578 35.62 -12.35 -41.10
CA LYS A 578 35.17 -13.75 -40.98
C LYS A 578 36.18 -14.82 -41.33
N ASN A 579 37.35 -14.49 -41.91
CA ASN A 579 38.33 -15.45 -42.38
C ASN A 579 39.55 -15.63 -41.46
N ASP A 580 39.65 -14.86 -40.41
CA ASP A 580 40.83 -14.85 -39.55
C ASP A 580 40.48 -15.14 -38.11
N SER A 581 41.27 -15.98 -37.43
CA SER A 581 41.14 -16.19 -35.96
C SER A 581 41.78 -15.02 -35.21
N LEU A 582 41.33 -14.75 -33.97
CA LEU A 582 41.96 -13.79 -33.05
C LEU A 582 43.39 -14.21 -32.63
N GLU A 583 43.83 -15.37 -33.07
CA GLU A 583 45.20 -15.85 -32.87
C GLU A 583 46.21 -15.22 -33.85
N ASP A 584 45.71 -14.53 -34.90
CA ASP A 584 46.57 -13.78 -35.84
C ASP A 584 47.04 -12.45 -35.21
N GLU A 585 48.33 -12.28 -35.10
CA GLU A 585 48.98 -11.06 -34.55
C GLU A 585 48.52 -9.75 -35.24
N ASN A 586 48.16 -9.84 -36.55
CA ASN A 586 47.64 -8.69 -37.31
C ASN A 586 46.26 -8.22 -36.84
N ASN A 587 45.36 -9.12 -36.44
CA ASN A 587 44.02 -8.78 -35.98
C ASN A 587 44.04 -8.24 -34.56
N LEU A 588 44.95 -8.73 -33.73
CA LEU A 588 45.18 -8.21 -32.36
C LEU A 588 45.73 -6.78 -32.43
N SER A 589 46.63 -6.48 -33.37
CA SER A 589 47.19 -5.13 -33.51
C SER A 589 46.15 -4.11 -33.92
N LEU A 590 45.19 -4.45 -34.78
CA LEU A 590 44.09 -3.61 -35.21
C LEU A 590 43.16 -3.24 -34.04
N VAL A 591 42.80 -4.20 -33.18
CA VAL A 591 41.97 -3.96 -32.01
C VAL A 591 42.69 -3.13 -30.95
N SER A 592 44.04 -3.29 -30.83
CA SER A 592 44.82 -2.54 -29.83
C SER A 592 44.96 -1.04 -30.13
N GLU A 593 44.64 -0.60 -31.33
CA GLU A 593 44.73 0.82 -31.74
C GLU A 593 43.60 1.66 -31.13
N TYR A 594 42.41 1.05 -30.85
CA TYR A 594 41.23 1.78 -30.36
C TYR A 594 40.65 1.23 -29.04
N VAL A 595 41.28 0.24 -28.45
CA VAL A 595 40.88 -0.35 -27.16
C VAL A 595 41.95 -0.12 -26.10
N SER A 596 41.59 0.43 -24.98
CA SER A 596 42.46 0.59 -23.79
C SER A 596 41.88 -0.15 -22.60
N ILE A 597 42.73 -0.78 -21.78
CA ILE A 597 42.32 -1.50 -20.58
C ILE A 597 42.64 -0.65 -19.35
N TYR A 598 41.66 -0.55 -18.45
CA TYR A 598 41.79 0.12 -17.17
C TYR A 598 41.51 -0.85 -16.02
N GLN A 599 42.24 -0.69 -14.94
CA GLN A 599 41.90 -1.28 -13.64
C GLN A 599 41.06 -0.27 -12.88
N VAL A 600 39.90 -0.68 -12.38
CA VAL A 600 38.89 0.20 -11.82
C VAL A 600 38.44 -0.33 -10.45
N SER A 601 38.16 0.58 -9.51
CA SER A 601 37.54 0.18 -8.25
C SER A 601 36.08 -0.29 -8.46
N VAL A 602 35.56 -1.15 -7.57
CA VAL A 602 34.22 -1.70 -7.67
C VAL A 602 33.12 -0.61 -7.72
N ASN A 603 33.35 0.52 -7.05
CA ASN A 603 32.43 1.68 -7.06
C ASN A 603 32.69 2.65 -8.23
N LEU A 604 33.52 2.28 -9.20
CA LEU A 604 33.88 3.06 -10.37
C LEU A 604 34.49 4.46 -10.06
N SER A 605 34.92 4.72 -8.85
CA SER A 605 35.42 6.05 -8.42
C SER A 605 36.89 6.31 -8.78
N THR A 606 37.69 5.25 -8.95
CA THR A 606 39.11 5.35 -9.31
C THR A 606 39.41 4.44 -10.48
N HIS A 607 40.23 4.89 -11.42
CA HIS A 607 40.66 4.14 -12.58
C HIS A 607 42.16 4.39 -12.87
N GLU A 608 42.85 3.35 -13.33
CA GLU A 608 44.24 3.38 -13.70
C GLU A 608 44.42 2.63 -15.03
N LYS A 609 44.97 3.30 -16.03
CA LYS A 609 45.26 2.67 -17.32
C LYS A 609 46.37 1.68 -17.19
N LEU A 610 46.20 0.45 -17.66
CA LEU A 610 47.28 -0.53 -17.69
C LEU A 610 48.35 -0.10 -18.71
N SER A 611 49.63 -0.17 -18.32
CA SER A 611 50.76 0.18 -19.15
C SER A 611 51.24 -1.02 -19.92
N PRO A 612 51.57 -0.89 -21.22
CA PRO A 612 52.16 -1.98 -22.02
C PRO A 612 53.51 -2.51 -21.52
N ASP A 613 54.27 -1.67 -20.78
CA ASP A 613 55.61 -1.99 -20.32
C ASP A 613 55.70 -2.65 -18.98
N THR A 614 54.52 -3.00 -18.37
CA THR A 614 54.43 -3.49 -17.00
C THR A 614 53.81 -4.89 -16.97
N THR A 615 54.25 -5.72 -16.03
CA THR A 615 53.58 -7.00 -15.70
C THR A 615 52.65 -6.81 -14.50
N TYR A 616 51.56 -7.58 -14.43
CA TYR A 616 50.48 -7.47 -13.46
C TYR A 616 50.20 -8.84 -12.84
N ILE A 617 49.94 -8.83 -11.52
CA ILE A 617 49.32 -9.96 -10.84
C ILE A 617 47.89 -9.53 -10.48
N LEU A 618 46.89 -10.09 -11.14
CA LEU A 618 45.47 -9.75 -11.00
C LEU A 618 44.86 -10.53 -9.82
N ASN A 619 45.23 -10.19 -8.58
CA ASN A 619 44.83 -10.88 -7.36
C ASN A 619 43.95 -10.04 -6.40
N GLU A 620 43.71 -8.77 -6.70
CA GLU A 620 42.92 -7.89 -5.84
C GLU A 620 41.41 -8.13 -5.98
N LYS A 621 40.76 -8.56 -4.89
CA LYS A 621 39.31 -8.90 -4.87
C LYS A 621 38.36 -7.70 -5.06
N ASN A 622 38.86 -6.47 -4.91
CA ASN A 622 38.06 -5.24 -4.94
C ASN A 622 38.31 -4.38 -6.19
N LYS A 623 38.87 -4.98 -7.24
CA LYS A 623 39.09 -4.29 -8.51
C LYS A 623 38.45 -5.05 -9.64
N LEU A 624 37.96 -4.32 -10.61
CA LEU A 624 37.43 -4.83 -11.86
C LEU A 624 38.26 -4.27 -13.04
N LEU A 625 38.13 -4.87 -14.19
CA LEU A 625 38.72 -4.35 -15.41
C LEU A 625 37.67 -3.68 -16.27
N ALA A 626 38.03 -2.60 -16.93
CA ALA A 626 37.16 -1.91 -17.87
C ALA A 626 37.90 -1.76 -19.22
N ILE A 627 37.18 -2.05 -20.29
CA ILE A 627 37.63 -1.80 -21.63
C ILE A 627 37.05 -0.46 -22.07
N GLN A 628 37.92 0.46 -22.42
CA GLN A 628 37.52 1.73 -23.02
C GLN A 628 37.42 1.59 -24.54
N ILE A 629 36.28 2.03 -25.09
CA ILE A 629 36.04 2.13 -26.52
C ILE A 629 35.67 3.58 -26.86
N GLU A 630 36.26 4.16 -27.89
CA GLU A 630 35.93 5.52 -28.34
C GLU A 630 34.63 5.53 -29.17
N SER A 631 33.79 6.53 -28.95
CA SER A 631 32.49 6.66 -29.66
C SER A 631 32.67 6.76 -31.19
N SER A 632 33.75 7.35 -31.66
CA SER A 632 34.09 7.48 -33.09
C SER A 632 34.30 6.13 -33.75
N THR A 633 34.86 5.15 -33.05
CA THR A 633 35.21 3.82 -33.59
C THR A 633 34.16 2.77 -33.27
N LYS A 634 33.25 3.04 -32.30
CA LYS A 634 32.21 2.10 -31.86
C LYS A 634 31.38 1.54 -33.03
N LYS A 635 30.95 2.40 -33.97
CA LYS A 635 30.06 1.99 -35.07
C LYS A 635 30.71 1.02 -36.03
N GLU A 636 32.04 1.04 -36.17
CA GLU A 636 32.76 0.21 -37.10
C GLU A 636 33.14 -1.13 -36.50
N TYR A 637 33.48 -1.18 -35.21
CA TYR A 637 34.10 -2.32 -34.57
C TYR A 637 33.28 -2.96 -33.45
N HIS A 638 32.31 -2.22 -32.87
CA HIS A 638 31.51 -2.74 -31.79
C HIS A 638 30.14 -3.24 -32.30
N LYS A 639 29.75 -4.44 -31.83
CA LYS A 639 28.50 -5.09 -32.18
C LYS A 639 27.67 -5.33 -30.93
N GLU A 640 26.45 -4.75 -30.85
CA GLU A 640 25.49 -5.08 -29.82
C GLU A 640 25.05 -6.56 -29.92
N VAL A 641 25.17 -7.29 -28.80
CA VAL A 641 24.75 -8.69 -28.74
C VAL A 641 23.32 -8.73 -28.20
N THR A 642 22.38 -9.04 -29.10
CA THR A 642 20.97 -9.25 -28.67
C THR A 642 20.80 -10.68 -28.19
N PRO A 643 20.43 -10.92 -26.92
CA PRO A 643 20.24 -12.26 -26.41
C PRO A 643 19.03 -12.94 -27.06
N LEU A 644 19.12 -14.24 -27.26
CA LEU A 644 17.99 -15.05 -27.71
C LEU A 644 17.02 -15.22 -26.57
N LYS A 645 15.73 -14.94 -26.80
CA LYS A 645 14.67 -15.27 -25.87
C LYS A 645 14.20 -16.70 -26.15
N GLN A 646 14.38 -17.58 -25.19
CA GLN A 646 13.74 -18.90 -25.20
C GLN A 646 12.49 -18.82 -24.33
N ASP A 647 11.34 -18.76 -24.97
CA ASP A 647 10.06 -18.97 -24.29
C ASP A 647 10.04 -20.46 -23.87
N ALA A 648 10.26 -20.70 -22.58
CA ALA A 648 9.78 -21.93 -22.00
C ALA A 648 8.29 -21.96 -22.31
N THR A 649 7.84 -23.05 -22.94
CA THR A 649 6.44 -23.30 -23.32
C THR A 649 5.51 -22.63 -22.32
N GLU A 650 4.92 -21.51 -22.73
CA GLU A 650 3.90 -20.80 -21.93
C GLU A 650 2.68 -21.70 -21.80
N GLN A 651 2.73 -22.65 -20.90
CA GLN A 651 1.51 -22.92 -20.18
C GLN A 651 1.35 -21.74 -19.23
N ARG A 652 0.54 -20.77 -19.66
CA ARG A 652 -0.03 -19.76 -18.79
C ARG A 652 -0.92 -20.44 -17.76
N TYR A 653 -0.33 -21.13 -16.81
CA TYR A 653 -1.00 -21.37 -15.55
C TYR A 653 -1.09 -20.02 -14.87
N ARG A 654 -2.17 -19.25 -15.14
CA ARG A 654 -2.63 -18.28 -14.17
C ARG A 654 -2.81 -19.10 -12.90
N LEU A 655 -1.93 -18.89 -11.93
CA LEU A 655 -2.06 -19.49 -10.60
C LEU A 655 -3.46 -19.09 -10.12
N LYS A 656 -4.34 -20.08 -10.05
CA LYS A 656 -5.68 -19.93 -9.53
C LYS A 656 -5.70 -20.71 -8.22
N HIS A 657 -6.26 -20.12 -7.19
CA HIS A 657 -6.62 -20.81 -5.96
C HIS A 657 -8.13 -20.90 -5.89
N SER A 658 -8.64 -21.95 -5.28
CA SER A 658 -10.05 -22.01 -4.93
C SER A 658 -10.27 -21.40 -3.54
N LEU A 659 -11.49 -20.93 -3.27
CA LEU A 659 -11.89 -20.51 -1.94
C LEU A 659 -11.77 -21.67 -0.93
N ASP A 660 -12.06 -22.90 -1.37
CA ASP A 660 -11.90 -24.11 -0.54
C ASP A 660 -10.46 -24.32 -0.06
N GLU A 661 -9.45 -24.09 -0.92
CA GLU A 661 -8.04 -24.14 -0.50
C GLU A 661 -7.72 -23.11 0.58
N CYS A 662 -8.29 -21.91 0.50
CA CYS A 662 -8.12 -20.87 1.51
C CYS A 662 -8.81 -21.23 2.84
N LEU A 663 -9.99 -21.87 2.76
CA LEU A 663 -10.73 -22.36 3.92
C LEU A 663 -10.01 -23.54 4.58
N ASP A 664 -9.51 -24.49 3.79
CA ASP A 664 -8.69 -25.62 4.30
C ASP A 664 -7.43 -25.11 5.00
N LEU A 665 -6.78 -24.10 4.44
CA LEU A 665 -5.60 -23.48 5.05
C LEU A 665 -5.93 -22.78 6.38
N PHE A 666 -7.11 -22.16 6.48
CA PHE A 666 -7.57 -21.50 7.71
C PHE A 666 -7.73 -22.47 8.88
N VAL A 667 -8.16 -23.71 8.63
CA VAL A 667 -8.36 -24.74 9.68
C VAL A 667 -7.11 -25.59 9.91
N THR A 668 -5.97 -25.30 9.28
CA THR A 668 -4.70 -26.01 9.53
C THR A 668 -4.05 -25.61 10.85
N ASN A 669 -3.21 -26.51 11.38
CA ASN A 669 -2.42 -26.24 12.56
C ASN A 669 -1.37 -25.16 12.30
N GLU A 670 -1.32 -24.13 13.13
CA GLU A 670 -0.33 -23.06 13.08
C GLU A 670 0.55 -23.09 14.32
N LYS A 671 1.87 -23.01 14.15
CA LYS A 671 2.81 -22.85 15.26
C LYS A 671 2.98 -21.36 15.58
N LEU A 672 2.69 -20.96 16.82
CA LEU A 672 2.84 -19.58 17.26
C LEU A 672 4.32 -19.16 17.26
N GLY A 673 4.58 -17.94 16.81
CA GLY A 673 5.90 -17.32 16.82
C GLY A 673 6.42 -17.01 18.22
N SER A 674 7.68 -16.55 18.32
CA SER A 674 8.29 -16.10 19.57
C SER A 674 7.53 -14.90 20.18
N ASP A 675 7.02 -14.02 19.32
CA ASP A 675 6.38 -12.76 19.71
C ASP A 675 4.92 -12.98 20.14
N ASP A 676 4.28 -14.08 19.69
CA ASP A 676 2.91 -14.48 19.97
C ASP A 676 2.84 -15.72 20.90
N ALA A 677 3.87 -15.92 21.73
CA ALA A 677 3.95 -17.08 22.58
C ALA A 677 2.77 -17.16 23.57
N TRP A 678 2.15 -18.37 23.65
CA TRP A 678 1.04 -18.65 24.55
C TRP A 678 1.54 -19.07 25.95
N TYR A 679 0.93 -18.50 27.00
CA TYR A 679 1.24 -18.88 28.39
C TYR A 679 0.58 -20.21 28.74
N CYS A 680 1.37 -21.28 28.96
CA CYS A 680 0.86 -22.57 29.36
C CYS A 680 0.57 -22.60 30.87
N PRO A 681 -0.68 -22.83 31.32
CA PRO A 681 -1.03 -22.85 32.73
C PRO A 681 -0.37 -24.00 33.51
N ARG A 682 -0.03 -25.11 32.83
CA ARG A 682 0.64 -26.26 33.45
C ARG A 682 2.14 -26.05 33.57
N CYS A 683 2.80 -25.58 32.52
CA CYS A 683 4.24 -25.30 32.52
C CYS A 683 4.59 -23.98 33.22
N LYS A 684 3.61 -23.07 33.39
CA LYS A 684 3.78 -21.70 33.93
C LYS A 684 4.84 -20.88 33.19
N LYS A 685 4.92 -21.07 31.88
CA LYS A 685 5.87 -20.40 30.97
C LYS A 685 5.22 -20.09 29.62
N PHE A 686 5.72 -19.07 28.94
CA PHE A 686 5.37 -18.83 27.56
C PHE A 686 5.95 -19.92 26.65
N GLN A 687 5.14 -20.40 25.72
CA GLN A 687 5.46 -21.51 24.82
C GLN A 687 5.02 -21.16 23.40
N GLN A 688 5.81 -21.57 22.41
CA GLN A 688 5.39 -21.53 21.02
C GLN A 688 4.42 -22.69 20.74
N ALA A 689 3.21 -22.52 21.22
CA ALA A 689 2.16 -23.55 21.16
C ALA A 689 1.67 -23.75 19.71
N THR A 690 1.07 -24.91 19.45
CA THR A 690 0.35 -25.16 18.21
C THR A 690 -1.10 -24.75 18.39
N LYS A 691 -1.60 -23.85 17.53
CA LYS A 691 -2.97 -23.36 17.53
C LYS A 691 -3.72 -23.88 16.32
N LYS A 692 -4.98 -24.22 16.50
CA LYS A 692 -5.90 -24.62 15.43
C LYS A 692 -7.23 -23.92 15.63
N PHE A 693 -7.82 -23.46 14.52
CA PHE A 693 -9.20 -23.00 14.48
C PHE A 693 -10.07 -24.00 13.72
N ASP A 694 -11.26 -24.28 14.27
CA ASP A 694 -12.31 -25.01 13.56
C ASP A 694 -13.62 -24.19 13.65
N LEU A 695 -14.47 -24.24 12.62
CA LEU A 695 -15.79 -23.64 12.68
C LEU A 695 -16.73 -24.53 13.50
N TRP A 696 -17.41 -23.91 14.49
CA TRP A 696 -18.40 -24.58 15.31
C TRP A 696 -19.82 -24.28 14.83
N SER A 697 -20.16 -22.99 14.70
CA SER A 697 -21.42 -22.53 14.12
C SER A 697 -21.19 -21.37 13.16
N VAL A 698 -22.08 -21.22 12.19
CA VAL A 698 -21.95 -20.28 11.09
C VAL A 698 -23.06 -19.23 11.11
N PRO A 699 -22.76 -17.97 10.72
CA PRO A 699 -23.74 -16.88 10.71
C PRO A 699 -24.67 -16.99 9.49
N LYS A 700 -25.81 -16.31 9.53
CA LYS A 700 -26.70 -16.19 8.37
C LYS A 700 -26.09 -15.36 7.23
N VAL A 701 -25.29 -14.35 7.56
CA VAL A 701 -24.50 -13.55 6.63
C VAL A 701 -23.03 -13.82 6.93
N LEU A 702 -22.34 -14.49 6.01
CA LEU A 702 -20.94 -14.86 6.14
C LEU A 702 -20.07 -13.86 5.39
N ILE A 703 -19.20 -13.17 6.11
CA ILE A 703 -18.20 -12.28 5.54
C ILE A 703 -16.86 -13.01 5.47
N ILE A 704 -16.25 -13.02 4.29
CA ILE A 704 -14.95 -13.60 4.04
C ILE A 704 -14.00 -12.50 3.57
N HIS A 705 -12.93 -12.28 4.31
CA HIS A 705 -11.84 -11.40 3.95
C HIS A 705 -10.65 -12.21 3.43
N LEU A 706 -10.15 -11.89 2.26
CA LEU A 706 -8.97 -12.51 1.65
C LEU A 706 -7.72 -11.71 2.04
N LYS A 707 -6.82 -12.31 2.82
CA LYS A 707 -5.58 -11.66 3.29
C LYS A 707 -4.61 -11.42 2.14
N ARG A 708 -4.92 -10.45 1.27
CA ARG A 708 -4.11 -10.10 0.10
C ARG A 708 -2.90 -9.25 0.44
N PHE A 709 -2.96 -8.48 1.52
CA PHE A 709 -1.88 -7.60 1.94
C PHE A 709 -0.96 -8.32 2.91
N HIS A 710 0.31 -8.45 2.50
CA HIS A 710 1.35 -9.07 3.32
C HIS A 710 2.33 -8.00 3.78
N TYR A 711 2.49 -7.88 5.10
CA TYR A 711 3.43 -6.96 5.73
C TYR A 711 4.61 -7.77 6.24
N SER A 712 5.80 -7.54 5.71
CA SER A 712 7.06 -8.02 6.28
C SER A 712 7.89 -6.81 6.73
N ARG A 713 8.95 -7.05 7.52
CA ARG A 713 9.85 -6.00 8.02
C ARG A 713 10.46 -5.14 6.89
N TYR A 714 10.52 -5.69 5.67
CA TYR A 714 11.18 -5.09 4.50
C TYR A 714 10.28 -4.98 3.27
N ARG A 715 9.05 -5.54 3.30
CA ARG A 715 8.17 -5.61 2.13
C ARG A 715 6.71 -5.40 2.49
N ARG A 716 6.04 -4.67 1.61
CA ARG A 716 4.60 -4.48 1.58
C ARG A 716 4.09 -4.94 0.21
N ASP A 717 3.70 -6.20 0.12
CA ASP A 717 3.25 -6.80 -1.14
C ASP A 717 1.74 -7.07 -1.13
N LYS A 718 1.10 -6.89 -2.30
CA LYS A 718 -0.27 -7.34 -2.54
C LYS A 718 -0.26 -8.63 -3.36
N ILE A 719 -0.97 -9.64 -2.89
CA ILE A 719 -1.17 -10.92 -3.60
C ILE A 719 -2.29 -10.75 -4.62
N GLU A 720 -1.95 -10.73 -5.92
CA GLU A 720 -2.91 -10.54 -7.02
C GLU A 720 -3.42 -11.86 -7.63
N THR A 721 -3.12 -12.99 -7.02
CA THR A 721 -3.58 -14.29 -7.49
C THR A 721 -5.10 -14.36 -7.51
N LEU A 722 -5.69 -14.89 -8.58
CA LEU A 722 -7.13 -15.14 -8.66
C LEU A 722 -7.51 -16.19 -7.62
N VAL A 723 -8.47 -15.84 -6.76
CA VAL A 723 -9.19 -16.81 -5.93
C VAL A 723 -10.53 -17.04 -6.60
N GLU A 724 -10.77 -18.25 -7.07
CA GLU A 724 -12.06 -18.66 -7.59
C GLU A 724 -13.00 -19.00 -6.44
N PHE A 725 -14.13 -18.36 -6.40
CA PHE A 725 -15.17 -18.58 -5.39
C PHE A 725 -16.54 -18.75 -6.06
N PRO A 726 -17.40 -19.61 -5.52
CA PRO A 726 -18.72 -19.82 -6.08
C PRO A 726 -19.62 -18.60 -5.84
N VAL A 727 -20.39 -18.22 -6.87
CA VAL A 727 -21.44 -17.18 -6.74
C VAL A 727 -22.70 -17.76 -6.12
N HIS A 728 -22.96 -19.03 -6.38
CA HIS A 728 -24.08 -19.78 -5.82
C HIS A 728 -23.60 -21.04 -5.11
N ASP A 729 -24.42 -21.53 -4.19
CA ASP A 729 -24.26 -22.84 -3.57
C ASP A 729 -22.90 -23.05 -2.84
N LEU A 730 -22.31 -22.01 -2.22
CA LEU A 730 -21.11 -22.21 -1.39
C LEU A 730 -21.43 -23.17 -0.25
N ASP A 731 -20.75 -24.31 -0.23
CA ASP A 731 -20.86 -25.34 0.80
C ASP A 731 -19.61 -25.35 1.70
N ILE A 732 -19.79 -24.92 2.94
CA ILE A 732 -18.71 -24.90 3.96
C ILE A 732 -18.82 -26.06 4.97
N SER A 733 -19.68 -27.05 4.69
CA SER A 733 -19.93 -28.20 5.60
C SER A 733 -18.66 -29.00 5.97
N LYS A 734 -17.66 -29.00 5.07
CA LYS A 734 -16.39 -29.72 5.29
C LYS A 734 -15.57 -29.18 6.47
N ILE A 735 -15.67 -27.89 6.76
CA ILE A 735 -14.86 -27.20 7.78
C ILE A 735 -15.63 -26.94 9.07
N VAL A 736 -16.95 -27.22 9.10
CA VAL A 736 -17.79 -27.13 10.31
C VAL A 736 -17.77 -28.45 11.04
N ILE A 737 -17.32 -28.43 12.28
CA ILE A 737 -17.14 -29.66 13.07
C ILE A 737 -18.39 -30.05 13.89
N ASN A 738 -19.32 -29.14 14.13
CA ASN A 738 -20.56 -29.40 14.81
C ASN A 738 -21.55 -30.14 13.90
N LYS A 739 -21.67 -31.44 14.07
CA LYS A 739 -22.56 -32.29 13.25
C LYS A 739 -24.06 -32.12 13.53
N SER A 740 -24.42 -31.42 14.60
CA SER A 740 -25.83 -31.17 14.96
C SER A 740 -26.41 -29.94 14.29
N GLU A 741 -25.59 -29.13 13.65
CA GLU A 741 -26.00 -27.93 12.92
C GLU A 741 -26.53 -28.31 11.52
N GLN A 742 -27.75 -27.87 11.21
CA GLN A 742 -28.31 -28.00 9.87
C GLN A 742 -27.67 -26.95 8.98
N LEU A 743 -26.66 -27.34 8.23
CA LEU A 743 -25.91 -26.42 7.38
C LEU A 743 -26.65 -26.19 6.06
N LYS A 744 -26.96 -24.94 5.78
CA LYS A 744 -27.47 -24.46 4.50
C LYS A 744 -26.32 -23.94 3.65
N LYS A 745 -26.50 -23.97 2.36
CA LYS A 745 -25.57 -23.34 1.39
C LYS A 745 -25.71 -21.83 1.41
N TYR A 746 -24.73 -21.17 0.81
CA TYR A 746 -24.68 -19.72 0.76
C TYR A 746 -24.64 -19.22 -0.68
N ASP A 747 -25.32 -18.10 -0.92
CA ASP A 747 -25.26 -17.33 -2.17
C ASP A 747 -24.52 -16.02 -1.94
N LEU A 748 -23.70 -15.64 -2.90
CA LEU A 748 -22.96 -14.39 -2.88
C LEU A 748 -23.91 -13.21 -3.13
N VAL A 749 -23.81 -12.16 -2.32
CA VAL A 749 -24.62 -10.94 -2.46
C VAL A 749 -23.77 -9.69 -2.66
N GLY A 750 -22.48 -9.72 -2.28
CA GLY A 750 -21.60 -8.58 -2.43
C GLY A 750 -20.12 -8.95 -2.49
N VAL A 751 -19.36 -8.20 -3.26
CA VAL A 751 -17.89 -8.30 -3.36
C VAL A 751 -17.29 -6.91 -3.32
N CYS A 752 -16.44 -6.64 -2.33
CA CYS A 752 -15.60 -5.46 -2.34
C CYS A 752 -14.28 -5.80 -3.05
N ASN A 753 -13.95 -5.07 -4.10
CA ASN A 753 -12.73 -5.23 -4.88
C ASN A 753 -11.72 -4.16 -4.51
N HIS A 754 -10.42 -4.50 -4.60
CA HIS A 754 -9.33 -3.55 -4.51
C HIS A 754 -8.42 -3.64 -5.74
N TYR A 755 -8.17 -2.51 -6.39
CA TYR A 755 -7.27 -2.33 -7.53
C TYR A 755 -6.04 -1.53 -7.09
N GLY A 756 -4.89 -1.80 -7.70
CA GLY A 756 -3.65 -1.08 -7.40
C GLY A 756 -2.82 -1.70 -6.28
N THR A 757 -1.90 -0.93 -5.73
CA THR A 757 -0.92 -1.35 -4.72
C THR A 757 -1.37 -0.97 -3.31
N LEU A 758 -0.55 -1.30 -2.30
CA LEU A 758 -0.81 -0.98 -0.90
C LEU A 758 -0.74 0.52 -0.58
N GLY A 759 0.10 1.28 -1.30
CA GLY A 759 0.29 2.72 -1.10
C GLY A 759 -0.67 3.61 -1.90
N GLY A 760 -1.42 3.02 -2.85
CA GLY A 760 -2.38 3.74 -3.68
C GLY A 760 -3.22 2.78 -4.48
N GLY A 761 -4.53 2.87 -4.32
CA GLY A 761 -5.46 1.95 -4.97
C GLY A 761 -6.86 2.53 -5.09
N HIS A 762 -7.75 1.76 -5.66
CA HIS A 762 -9.15 2.11 -5.80
C HIS A 762 -10.02 0.93 -5.40
N TYR A 763 -11.09 1.22 -4.66
CA TYR A 763 -12.08 0.22 -4.27
C TYR A 763 -13.37 0.39 -5.08
N THR A 764 -13.96 -0.74 -5.48
CA THR A 764 -15.30 -0.80 -6.07
C THR A 764 -16.09 -1.93 -5.43
N ALA A 765 -17.40 -1.97 -5.66
CA ALA A 765 -18.23 -3.08 -5.20
C ALA A 765 -19.02 -3.71 -6.34
N TYR A 766 -19.09 -5.03 -6.38
CA TYR A 766 -20.17 -5.74 -7.04
C TYR A 766 -21.23 -6.10 -6.00
N ALA A 767 -22.46 -5.78 -6.25
CA ALA A 767 -23.57 -6.20 -5.39
C ALA A 767 -24.79 -6.63 -6.20
N LYS A 768 -25.53 -7.60 -5.66
CA LYS A 768 -26.76 -8.13 -6.25
C LYS A 768 -27.94 -7.37 -5.70
N ASN A 769 -28.65 -6.65 -6.56
CA ASN A 769 -29.83 -5.91 -6.13
C ASN A 769 -30.98 -6.86 -5.79
N ASP A 770 -31.61 -6.66 -4.64
CA ASP A 770 -32.68 -7.57 -4.15
C ASP A 770 -34.01 -7.47 -4.90
N ILE A 771 -34.26 -6.35 -5.62
CA ILE A 771 -35.51 -6.15 -6.37
C ILE A 771 -35.50 -6.92 -7.70
N ASP A 772 -34.45 -6.68 -8.52
CA ASP A 772 -34.39 -7.23 -9.87
C ASP A 772 -33.44 -8.44 -10.00
N LYS A 773 -32.80 -8.81 -8.90
CA LYS A 773 -31.86 -9.94 -8.77
C LYS A 773 -30.66 -9.91 -9.74
N ASN A 774 -30.37 -8.74 -10.32
CA ASN A 774 -29.22 -8.52 -11.20
C ASN A 774 -27.99 -8.06 -10.42
N TRP A 775 -26.82 -8.36 -10.99
CA TRP A 775 -25.55 -7.83 -10.49
C TRP A 775 -25.27 -6.43 -11.03
N TYR A 776 -24.73 -5.57 -10.18
CA TYR A 776 -24.29 -4.22 -10.52
C TYR A 776 -22.89 -3.95 -10.01
N LEU A 777 -22.10 -3.21 -10.81
CA LEU A 777 -20.84 -2.61 -10.37
C LEU A 777 -21.13 -1.20 -9.85
N PHE A 778 -20.71 -0.96 -8.66
CA PHE A 778 -20.72 0.35 -7.99
C PHE A 778 -19.28 0.87 -7.94
N ASP A 779 -19.03 1.94 -8.64
CA ASP A 779 -17.75 2.64 -8.71
C ASP A 779 -18.01 4.09 -8.29
N ASP A 780 -17.90 4.34 -6.98
CA ASP A 780 -18.28 5.60 -6.36
C ASP A 780 -19.68 6.06 -6.80
N SER A 781 -19.79 7.19 -7.48
CA SER A 781 -21.09 7.72 -7.97
C SER A 781 -21.63 7.02 -9.21
N SER A 782 -20.83 6.19 -9.86
CA SER A 782 -21.21 5.47 -11.07
C SER A 782 -21.79 4.09 -10.72
N VAL A 783 -22.93 3.76 -11.34
CA VAL A 783 -23.57 2.44 -11.20
C VAL A 783 -23.85 1.88 -12.58
N ARG A 784 -23.34 0.67 -12.85
CA ARG A 784 -23.64 -0.03 -14.12
C ARG A 784 -24.05 -1.47 -13.88
N LYS A 785 -24.89 -1.98 -14.73
CA LYS A 785 -25.24 -3.41 -14.73
C LYS A 785 -24.00 -4.24 -15.06
N ALA A 786 -23.82 -5.34 -14.35
CA ALA A 786 -22.73 -6.28 -14.52
C ALA A 786 -23.24 -7.69 -14.80
N THR A 787 -22.41 -8.50 -15.43
CA THR A 787 -22.66 -9.92 -15.59
C THR A 787 -22.08 -10.70 -14.41
N GLU A 788 -22.65 -11.85 -14.11
CA GLU A 788 -22.15 -12.71 -13.03
C GLU A 788 -20.69 -13.15 -13.23
N SER A 789 -20.28 -13.32 -14.51
CA SER A 789 -18.90 -13.67 -14.84
C SER A 789 -17.87 -12.56 -14.51
N GLU A 790 -18.29 -11.30 -14.37
CA GLU A 790 -17.43 -10.19 -13.98
C GLU A 790 -17.18 -10.16 -12.46
N VAL A 791 -18.05 -10.78 -11.67
CA VAL A 791 -18.00 -10.71 -10.20
C VAL A 791 -16.77 -11.42 -9.64
N VAL A 792 -16.36 -12.54 -10.24
CA VAL A 792 -15.20 -13.32 -9.82
C VAL A 792 -13.93 -12.76 -10.47
N SER A 793 -13.11 -12.08 -9.70
CA SER A 793 -11.90 -11.41 -10.19
C SER A 793 -10.71 -11.56 -9.26
N SER A 794 -9.50 -11.32 -9.77
CA SER A 794 -8.27 -11.26 -8.95
C SER A 794 -8.25 -10.07 -7.99
N CYS A 795 -9.15 -9.11 -8.15
CA CYS A 795 -9.28 -7.93 -7.32
C CYS A 795 -10.22 -8.13 -6.12
N ALA A 796 -10.97 -9.24 -6.06
CA ALA A 796 -11.87 -9.54 -4.96
C ALA A 796 -11.11 -9.55 -3.62
N TYR A 797 -11.62 -8.77 -2.65
CA TYR A 797 -10.95 -8.54 -1.37
C TYR A 797 -11.80 -8.96 -0.18
N VAL A 798 -13.08 -8.52 -0.15
CA VAL A 798 -14.07 -8.96 0.83
C VAL A 798 -15.26 -9.53 0.10
N LEU A 799 -15.70 -10.72 0.51
CA LEU A 799 -16.86 -11.43 -0.03
C LEU A 799 -17.97 -11.43 1.02
N MET A 800 -19.20 -11.19 0.62
CA MET A 800 -20.36 -11.24 1.49
C MET A 800 -21.37 -12.26 0.95
N TYR A 801 -21.62 -13.29 1.73
CA TYR A 801 -22.53 -14.38 1.41
C TYR A 801 -23.75 -14.36 2.33
N ILE A 802 -24.89 -14.79 1.83
CA ILE A 802 -26.10 -14.99 2.61
C ILE A 802 -26.54 -16.45 2.54
N GLN A 803 -26.96 -16.99 3.66
CA GLN A 803 -27.48 -18.33 3.75
C GLN A 803 -28.80 -18.42 2.96
N GLN A 804 -28.96 -19.48 2.16
CA GLN A 804 -30.18 -19.72 1.39
C GLN A 804 -31.37 -19.95 2.31
N ASP A 805 -32.51 -19.35 1.98
CA ASP A 805 -33.78 -19.65 2.64
C ASP A 805 -34.28 -21.06 2.23
N ASP A 806 -35.15 -21.68 3.06
CA ASP A 806 -35.76 -22.99 2.77
C ASP A 806 -36.68 -22.97 1.58
#